data_c35f6da144d0c70643818b5455bbb58a
#
_entry.id   c35f6da144d0c70643818b5455bbb58a
#
_cell.length_a   1.000
_cell.length_b   1.000
_cell.length_c   1.000
_cell.angle_alpha   90.00
_cell.angle_beta   90.00
_cell.angle_gamma   90.00
#
_symmetry.space_group_name_H-M   'P 1'
#
loop_
_entity.id
_entity.type
_entity.pdbx_description
1 polymer ?
#
loop_
_entity_poly.entity_id
_entity_poly.type
_entity_poly.pdbx_seq_one_letter_code
_entity_poly.pdbx_strand_id
1 'polypeptide(L)'
;MKNAGKPNTFRSLIPLLVSQTIVAFNDNAMKAMLPVMAAFQFGKASMDPTNQVVSVMLILPFVVFAPWAGWVADRFSKKKVVGLALIAQILGLGVLAFGLFIQNLTVGLSGFFLLAIQTAFFSPGKKGILKELIGSERLGLAVGWMEMLTMVGILGGIFASASYFDYLVPIHGGWNAGLILSLIAIGLTLFSWILFIRTPSTDAPRAKPFEKNVLWGHWKDLTTMWKDRGLRGAALGDAWFWSIGGFIYLVLVKLAGEVVDGEIGMGQLYGYWFLLLGVGIMLGSLFAAYLNRGRIELGLTPIGAVLLPIAMFIIYQMNPLEAGFEWGCLLLGFSGALFFVPLNGFLQDRSGESERGRILAASNLLTQLSSIIFIFVHAFLSNMLELSAKQEVLVMIIPSCLIALFTLNILLEDFFRALFHIGLRIFYRIQIVGMENFPAKGGVLLVSNHLSYADPVFIGAAFPRKIRYLAWAGLANSRILRQVFRLTHTAVISPERSLETMKMSVNRLKEGVPLCVFAEGGISKLGNILPFKRGILLLARQAGVPILPVHLDGVWGSNFSMERGRFFKKWPISFPYRVCVRVGEVIGAQKTEGESIRSRVMELGRLSFSKRLPDSKMCMNLIQHSIRSSPPSECIRLAGGKLFTRMEVAEFFLSGKKMDRGNEEFYECMNSMLAFFQEVEGAQKIWASYLRIRETHLWDQGGFKINKDSYLKYEWILWAVLLGGFTVEF
;
A
#
# COMPACT_ATOMS: atom_id res chain seq x y z
N MET A 1 12.17 -4.52 -41.38
CA MET A 1 10.98 -3.68 -41.26
C MET A 1 9.79 -4.37 -41.90
N LYS A 2 9.07 -5.27 -41.22
CA LYS A 2 7.76 -5.81 -41.62
C LYS A 2 7.19 -6.50 -40.37
N ASN A 3 6.41 -5.78 -39.59
CA ASN A 3 5.29 -6.19 -38.74
C ASN A 3 4.92 -5.05 -37.76
N ALA A 4 4.81 -3.83 -38.28
CA ALA A 4 4.05 -2.77 -37.63
C ALA A 4 2.57 -3.04 -37.95
N GLY A 5 1.76 -3.51 -36.99
CA GLY A 5 0.32 -3.49 -37.22
C GLY A 5 -0.50 -4.64 -36.69
N LYS A 6 -0.20 -5.19 -35.48
CA LYS A 6 -1.29 -5.86 -34.71
C LYS A 6 -1.41 -5.16 -33.37
N PRO A 7 -2.61 -4.70 -32.98
CA PRO A 7 -2.81 -4.09 -31.67
C PRO A 7 -2.42 -5.11 -30.61
N ASN A 8 -1.47 -4.77 -29.74
CA ASN A 8 -1.10 -5.50 -28.55
C ASN A 8 -2.33 -5.58 -27.64
N THR A 9 -3.20 -6.56 -27.86
CA THR A 9 -4.42 -6.74 -27.11
C THR A 9 -4.13 -7.66 -25.92
N PHE A 10 -4.77 -7.41 -24.79
CA PHE A 10 -4.69 -8.26 -23.60
C PHE A 10 -5.05 -9.73 -23.93
N ARG A 11 -5.84 -9.97 -24.96
CA ARG A 11 -6.20 -11.32 -25.47
C ARG A 11 -4.98 -12.16 -25.86
N SER A 12 -3.89 -11.55 -26.32
CA SER A 12 -2.66 -12.29 -26.68
C SER A 12 -1.92 -12.87 -25.47
N LEU A 13 -2.20 -12.38 -24.24
CA LEU A 13 -1.64 -12.90 -22.99
C LEU A 13 -2.38 -14.10 -22.44
N ILE A 14 -3.66 -14.28 -22.76
CA ILE A 14 -4.53 -15.31 -22.16
C ILE A 14 -3.88 -16.70 -22.23
N PRO A 15 -3.34 -17.17 -23.38
CA PRO A 15 -2.69 -18.48 -23.43
C PRO A 15 -1.50 -18.62 -22.47
N LEU A 16 -0.69 -17.58 -22.33
CA LEU A 16 0.44 -17.58 -21.42
C LEU A 16 -0.01 -17.57 -19.95
N LEU A 17 -1.02 -16.78 -19.61
CA LEU A 17 -1.57 -16.69 -18.25
C LEU A 17 -2.20 -18.02 -17.82
N VAL A 18 -2.98 -18.65 -18.69
CA VAL A 18 -3.55 -19.97 -18.45
C VAL A 18 -2.46 -21.02 -18.29
N SER A 19 -1.44 -21.02 -19.17
CA SER A 19 -0.31 -21.95 -19.08
C SER A 19 0.45 -21.80 -17.78
N GLN A 20 0.72 -20.56 -17.35
CA GLN A 20 1.39 -20.29 -16.08
C GLN A 20 0.57 -20.81 -14.88
N THR A 21 -0.73 -20.59 -14.89
CA THR A 21 -1.63 -21.05 -13.82
C THR A 21 -1.62 -22.57 -13.72
N ILE A 22 -1.71 -23.26 -14.87
CA ILE A 22 -1.71 -24.74 -14.93
C ILE A 22 -0.34 -25.30 -14.51
N VAL A 23 0.77 -24.71 -14.96
CA VAL A 23 2.12 -25.13 -14.53
C VAL A 23 2.26 -24.99 -13.02
N ALA A 24 1.92 -23.84 -12.47
CA ALA A 24 1.99 -23.60 -11.03
C ALA A 24 1.05 -24.54 -10.24
N PHE A 25 -0.14 -24.81 -10.77
CA PHE A 25 -1.09 -25.76 -10.20
C PHE A 25 -0.48 -27.19 -10.16
N ASN A 26 0.00 -27.68 -11.29
CA ASN A 26 0.50 -29.05 -11.40
C ASN A 26 1.74 -29.30 -10.54
N ASP A 27 2.70 -28.36 -10.52
CA ASP A 27 3.90 -28.49 -9.71
C ASP A 27 3.56 -28.59 -8.22
N ASN A 28 2.65 -27.73 -7.76
CA ASN A 28 2.23 -27.71 -6.36
C ASN A 28 1.22 -28.80 -6.01
N ALA A 29 0.40 -29.24 -6.98
CA ALA A 29 -0.47 -30.41 -6.84
C ALA A 29 0.34 -31.67 -6.60
N MET A 30 1.36 -31.93 -7.41
CA MET A 30 2.23 -33.10 -7.24
C MET A 30 3.07 -33.00 -5.97
N LYS A 31 3.57 -31.80 -5.64
CA LYS A 31 4.26 -31.53 -4.37
C LYS A 31 3.40 -31.89 -3.15
N ALA A 32 2.12 -31.52 -3.17
CA ALA A 32 1.21 -31.75 -2.06
C ALA A 32 0.76 -33.23 -1.96
N MET A 33 0.51 -33.88 -3.09
CA MET A 33 0.06 -35.27 -3.15
C MET A 33 1.10 -36.25 -2.65
N LEU A 34 2.36 -36.11 -3.06
CA LEU A 34 3.41 -37.11 -2.81
C LEU A 34 3.65 -37.43 -1.34
N PRO A 35 3.71 -36.48 -0.39
CA PRO A 35 3.84 -36.77 1.03
C PRO A 35 2.65 -37.53 1.61
N VAL A 36 1.39 -37.13 1.22
CA VAL A 36 0.18 -37.81 1.69
C VAL A 36 0.11 -39.25 1.16
N MET A 37 0.46 -39.42 -0.10
CA MET A 37 0.57 -40.76 -0.71
C MET A 37 1.60 -41.62 0.01
N ALA A 38 2.78 -41.07 0.33
CA ALA A 38 3.81 -41.79 1.07
C ALA A 38 3.29 -42.20 2.46
N ALA A 39 2.60 -41.28 3.17
CA ALA A 39 2.00 -41.58 4.47
C ALA A 39 1.00 -42.75 4.40
N PHE A 40 0.15 -42.76 3.38
CA PHE A 40 -0.82 -43.81 3.16
C PHE A 40 -0.18 -45.18 2.83
N GLN A 41 0.88 -45.18 1.99
CA GLN A 41 1.53 -46.44 1.52
C GLN A 41 2.56 -47.01 2.50
N PHE A 42 3.29 -46.17 3.20
CA PHE A 42 4.44 -46.56 4.02
C PHE A 42 4.27 -46.17 5.49
N GLY A 43 3.10 -45.68 5.89
CA GLY A 43 2.77 -45.18 7.21
C GLY A 43 3.10 -43.72 7.42
N LYS A 44 2.46 -43.11 8.41
CA LYS A 44 2.52 -41.63 8.69
C LYS A 44 3.94 -41.09 8.87
N ALA A 45 4.84 -41.91 9.43
CA ALA A 45 6.25 -41.52 9.63
C ALA A 45 6.99 -41.18 8.33
N SER A 46 6.51 -41.66 7.17
CA SER A 46 7.10 -41.37 5.85
C SER A 46 6.67 -40.02 5.26
N MET A 47 5.63 -39.38 5.81
CA MET A 47 5.05 -38.13 5.30
C MET A 47 6.05 -36.99 5.35
N ASP A 48 6.61 -36.72 6.51
CA ASP A 48 7.51 -35.59 6.73
C ASP A 48 8.85 -35.73 5.95
N PRO A 49 9.57 -36.89 5.99
CA PRO A 49 10.75 -37.07 5.16
C PRO A 49 10.48 -36.94 3.65
N THR A 50 9.34 -37.46 3.17
CA THR A 50 8.96 -37.29 1.74
C THR A 50 8.71 -35.82 1.40
N ASN A 51 8.05 -35.08 2.27
CA ASN A 51 7.78 -33.64 2.09
C ASN A 51 9.09 -32.83 2.06
N GLN A 52 10.07 -33.17 2.91
CA GLN A 52 11.39 -32.56 2.91
C GLN A 52 12.11 -32.79 1.57
N VAL A 53 12.15 -34.04 1.11
CA VAL A 53 12.78 -34.43 -0.17
C VAL A 53 12.13 -33.74 -1.35
N VAL A 54 10.80 -33.75 -1.44
CA VAL A 54 10.03 -33.09 -2.50
C VAL A 54 10.27 -31.58 -2.49
N SER A 55 10.37 -30.97 -1.32
CA SER A 55 10.65 -29.54 -1.20
C SER A 55 12.05 -29.15 -1.65
N VAL A 56 13.08 -29.97 -1.33
CA VAL A 56 14.44 -29.77 -1.85
C VAL A 56 14.47 -29.98 -3.36
N MET A 57 13.81 -31.04 -3.87
CA MET A 57 13.73 -31.31 -5.32
C MET A 57 13.10 -30.18 -6.11
N LEU A 58 12.12 -29.47 -5.54
CA LEU A 58 11.50 -28.31 -6.20
C LEU A 58 12.45 -27.12 -6.30
N ILE A 59 13.27 -26.87 -5.29
CA ILE A 59 14.11 -25.66 -5.18
C ILE A 59 15.48 -25.86 -5.85
N LEU A 60 16.08 -27.02 -5.70
CA LEU A 60 17.43 -27.31 -6.16
C LEU A 60 17.68 -26.98 -7.64
N PRO A 61 16.77 -27.29 -8.59
CA PRO A 61 16.95 -26.95 -9.99
C PRO A 61 17.05 -25.44 -10.25
N PHE A 62 16.37 -24.61 -9.46
CA PHE A 62 16.48 -23.15 -9.60
C PHE A 62 17.86 -22.63 -9.20
N VAL A 63 18.52 -23.28 -8.24
CA VAL A 63 19.90 -22.92 -7.85
C VAL A 63 20.90 -23.40 -8.90
N VAL A 64 20.75 -24.65 -9.36
CA VAL A 64 21.72 -25.28 -10.26
C VAL A 64 21.56 -24.77 -11.69
N PHE A 65 20.34 -24.75 -12.23
CA PHE A 65 20.09 -24.51 -13.65
C PHE A 65 19.74 -23.06 -14.00
N ALA A 66 19.58 -22.13 -13.04
CA ALA A 66 19.23 -20.74 -13.33
C ALA A 66 20.13 -20.06 -14.37
N PRO A 67 21.48 -20.21 -14.35
CA PRO A 67 22.34 -19.59 -15.34
C PRO A 67 22.07 -20.07 -16.77
N TRP A 68 21.90 -21.40 -16.93
CA TRP A 68 21.60 -22.01 -18.24
C TRP A 68 20.19 -21.65 -18.72
N ALA A 69 19.21 -21.62 -17.82
CA ALA A 69 17.84 -21.27 -18.13
C ALA A 69 17.74 -19.81 -18.63
N GLY A 70 18.46 -18.88 -17.99
CA GLY A 70 18.58 -17.50 -18.43
C GLY A 70 19.22 -17.39 -19.83
N TRP A 71 20.34 -18.09 -20.05
CA TRP A 71 21.01 -18.08 -21.35
C TRP A 71 20.13 -18.66 -22.47
N VAL A 72 19.42 -19.78 -22.21
CA VAL A 72 18.48 -20.39 -23.16
C VAL A 72 17.36 -19.41 -23.52
N ALA A 73 16.78 -18.73 -22.53
CA ALA A 73 15.73 -17.74 -22.72
C ALA A 73 16.20 -16.51 -23.52
N ASP A 74 17.48 -16.14 -23.41
CA ASP A 74 18.07 -15.02 -24.17
C ASP A 74 18.49 -15.41 -25.58
N ARG A 75 18.82 -16.67 -25.83
CA ARG A 75 19.31 -17.16 -27.12
C ARG A 75 18.20 -17.56 -28.08
N PHE A 76 17.15 -18.18 -27.57
CA PHE A 76 16.07 -18.73 -28.38
C PHE A 76 14.81 -17.87 -28.32
N SER A 77 13.93 -18.03 -29.31
CA SER A 77 12.59 -17.44 -29.24
C SER A 77 11.88 -17.88 -27.95
N LYS A 78 11.41 -16.95 -27.16
CA LYS A 78 10.79 -17.21 -25.87
C LYS A 78 9.54 -18.08 -25.99
N LYS A 79 8.80 -17.94 -27.11
CA LYS A 79 7.69 -18.86 -27.45
C LYS A 79 8.17 -20.30 -27.57
N LYS A 80 9.31 -20.54 -28.25
CA LYS A 80 9.86 -21.91 -28.37
C LYS A 80 10.31 -22.47 -27.03
N VAL A 81 10.99 -21.66 -26.20
CA VAL A 81 11.44 -22.05 -24.86
C VAL A 81 10.26 -22.45 -23.97
N VAL A 82 9.23 -21.63 -23.90
CA VAL A 82 8.01 -21.90 -23.11
C VAL A 82 7.26 -23.12 -23.67
N GLY A 83 7.12 -23.26 -24.99
CA GLY A 83 6.45 -24.39 -25.61
C GLY A 83 7.18 -25.72 -25.37
N LEU A 84 8.53 -25.74 -25.46
CA LEU A 84 9.34 -26.94 -25.13
C LEU A 84 9.29 -27.27 -23.64
N ALA A 85 9.25 -26.26 -22.78
CA ALA A 85 9.08 -26.47 -21.35
C ALA A 85 7.74 -27.16 -21.02
N LEU A 86 6.63 -26.78 -21.68
CA LEU A 86 5.33 -27.46 -21.50
C LEU A 86 5.38 -28.94 -21.97
N ILE A 87 6.11 -29.24 -23.05
CA ILE A 87 6.33 -30.63 -23.50
C ILE A 87 7.15 -31.37 -22.44
N ALA A 88 8.23 -30.78 -21.93
CA ALA A 88 9.04 -31.38 -20.87
C ALA A 88 8.24 -31.64 -19.59
N GLN A 89 7.24 -30.77 -19.26
CA GLN A 89 6.31 -31.00 -18.16
C GLN A 89 5.46 -32.26 -18.39
N ILE A 90 4.93 -32.44 -19.61
CA ILE A 90 4.17 -33.66 -19.96
C ILE A 90 5.05 -34.91 -19.80
N LEU A 91 6.31 -34.87 -20.23
CA LEU A 91 7.25 -35.99 -20.08
C LEU A 91 7.57 -36.26 -18.60
N GLY A 92 7.83 -35.23 -17.80
CA GLY A 92 8.08 -35.37 -16.36
C GLY A 92 6.87 -35.97 -15.61
N LEU A 93 5.64 -35.47 -15.91
CA LEU A 93 4.40 -36.03 -15.39
C LEU A 93 4.20 -37.49 -15.87
N GLY A 94 4.57 -37.80 -17.11
CA GLY A 94 4.54 -39.17 -17.64
C GLY A 94 5.45 -40.13 -16.88
N VAL A 95 6.68 -39.69 -16.55
CA VAL A 95 7.63 -40.50 -15.71
C VAL A 95 7.05 -40.65 -14.30
N LEU A 96 6.48 -39.60 -13.72
CA LEU A 96 5.84 -39.67 -12.41
C LEU A 96 4.65 -40.63 -12.43
N ALA A 97 3.76 -40.53 -13.40
CA ALA A 97 2.60 -41.42 -13.58
C ALA A 97 3.05 -42.90 -13.80
N PHE A 98 4.10 -43.11 -14.58
CA PHE A 98 4.68 -44.45 -14.78
C PHE A 98 5.24 -45.01 -13.46
N GLY A 99 5.95 -44.19 -12.66
CA GLY A 99 6.44 -44.62 -11.33
C GLY A 99 5.29 -45.02 -10.41
N LEU A 100 4.18 -44.31 -10.43
CA LEU A 100 2.98 -44.62 -9.64
C LEU A 100 2.28 -45.91 -10.17
N PHE A 101 2.25 -46.08 -11.49
CA PHE A 101 1.69 -47.26 -12.12
C PHE A 101 2.45 -48.55 -11.74
N ILE A 102 3.79 -48.49 -11.75
CA ILE A 102 4.62 -49.64 -11.32
C ILE A 102 4.83 -49.70 -9.82
N GLN A 103 4.15 -48.85 -9.04
CA GLN A 103 4.21 -48.77 -7.58
C GLN A 103 5.62 -48.53 -7.03
N ASN A 104 6.41 -47.69 -7.72
CA ASN A 104 7.77 -47.33 -7.35
C ASN A 104 7.88 -45.83 -7.09
N LEU A 105 7.94 -45.46 -5.81
CA LEU A 105 8.02 -44.05 -5.38
C LEU A 105 9.29 -43.37 -5.90
N THR A 106 10.43 -44.07 -5.98
CA THR A 106 11.69 -43.46 -6.45
C THR A 106 11.60 -43.01 -7.91
N VAL A 107 10.96 -43.83 -8.77
CA VAL A 107 10.69 -43.47 -10.17
C VAL A 107 9.71 -42.27 -10.20
N GLY A 108 8.66 -42.27 -9.37
CA GLY A 108 7.72 -41.16 -9.24
C GLY A 108 8.43 -39.87 -8.82
N LEU A 109 9.28 -39.90 -7.81
CA LEU A 109 10.10 -38.76 -7.38
C LEU A 109 11.06 -38.27 -8.47
N SER A 110 11.65 -39.20 -9.27
CA SER A 110 12.47 -38.80 -10.43
C SER A 110 11.66 -37.99 -11.45
N GLY A 111 10.41 -38.40 -11.71
CA GLY A 111 9.48 -37.66 -12.55
C GLY A 111 9.17 -36.24 -11.98
N PHE A 112 8.94 -36.14 -10.67
CA PHE A 112 8.78 -34.87 -10.00
C PHE A 112 10.01 -33.96 -10.09
N PHE A 113 11.20 -34.53 -9.98
CA PHE A 113 12.46 -33.78 -10.17
C PHE A 113 12.60 -33.24 -11.58
N LEU A 114 12.18 -33.98 -12.61
CA LEU A 114 12.12 -33.51 -14.00
C LEU A 114 11.15 -32.34 -14.15
N LEU A 115 10.00 -32.35 -13.45
CA LEU A 115 9.08 -31.19 -13.40
C LEU A 115 9.77 -29.97 -12.83
N ALA A 116 10.50 -30.12 -11.74
CA ALA A 116 11.21 -29.01 -11.12
C ALA A 116 12.30 -28.41 -12.02
N ILE A 117 13.05 -29.27 -12.75
CA ILE A 117 14.02 -28.82 -13.76
C ILE A 117 13.32 -28.03 -14.87
N GLN A 118 12.22 -28.56 -15.41
CA GLN A 118 11.45 -27.90 -16.45
C GLN A 118 10.98 -26.50 -15.99
N THR A 119 10.48 -26.38 -14.76
CA THR A 119 9.97 -25.12 -14.20
C THR A 119 11.08 -24.07 -14.07
N ALA A 120 12.32 -24.50 -13.75
CA ALA A 120 13.48 -23.61 -13.73
C ALA A 120 13.77 -22.99 -15.12
N PHE A 121 13.60 -23.74 -16.21
CA PHE A 121 13.73 -23.23 -17.59
C PHE A 121 12.51 -22.43 -18.07
N PHE A 122 11.32 -22.79 -17.62
CA PHE A 122 10.09 -22.07 -17.95
C PHE A 122 10.07 -20.63 -17.40
N SER A 123 10.60 -20.45 -16.17
CA SER A 123 10.51 -19.20 -15.42
C SER A 123 11.08 -17.98 -16.15
N PRO A 124 12.32 -17.93 -16.68
CA PRO A 124 12.84 -16.79 -17.41
C PRO A 124 12.13 -16.58 -18.75
N GLY A 125 11.72 -17.65 -19.45
CA GLY A 125 10.99 -17.59 -20.70
C GLY A 125 9.64 -16.86 -20.55
N LYS A 126 8.86 -17.21 -19.54
CA LYS A 126 7.55 -16.59 -19.27
C LYS A 126 7.63 -15.09 -18.94
N LYS A 127 8.64 -14.70 -18.16
CA LYS A 127 8.85 -13.28 -17.80
C LYS A 127 9.29 -12.45 -19.01
N GLY A 128 10.14 -13.04 -19.86
CA GLY A 128 10.62 -12.37 -21.06
C GLY A 128 9.56 -12.17 -22.13
N ILE A 129 8.67 -13.14 -22.35
CA ILE A 129 7.64 -13.08 -23.40
C ILE A 129 6.56 -12.01 -23.09
N LEU A 130 6.28 -11.68 -21.83
CA LEU A 130 5.30 -10.67 -21.44
C LEU A 130 5.56 -9.32 -22.12
N LYS A 131 6.81 -8.83 -22.06
CA LYS A 131 7.19 -7.56 -22.66
C LYS A 131 7.03 -7.57 -24.20
N GLU A 132 7.29 -8.72 -24.83
CA GLU A 132 7.18 -8.89 -26.28
C GLU A 132 5.72 -8.92 -26.75
N LEU A 133 4.80 -9.43 -25.92
CA LEU A 133 3.38 -9.54 -26.26
C LEU A 133 2.59 -8.23 -26.08
N ILE A 134 2.93 -7.41 -25.08
CA ILE A 134 2.09 -6.23 -24.73
C ILE A 134 2.84 -4.89 -24.67
N GLY A 135 4.17 -4.90 -24.88
CA GLY A 135 4.99 -3.70 -24.80
C GLY A 135 5.23 -3.22 -23.35
N SER A 136 6.00 -2.13 -23.24
CA SER A 136 6.43 -1.60 -21.93
C SER A 136 5.33 -0.87 -21.16
N GLU A 137 4.38 -0.24 -21.86
CA GLU A 137 3.34 0.61 -21.25
C GLU A 137 2.38 -0.17 -20.32
N ARG A 138 2.05 -1.41 -20.69
CA ARG A 138 1.10 -2.27 -19.96
C ARG A 138 1.78 -3.41 -19.20
N LEU A 139 3.11 -3.42 -19.17
CA LEU A 139 3.89 -4.50 -18.58
C LEU A 139 3.57 -4.71 -17.09
N GLY A 140 3.41 -3.63 -16.32
CA GLY A 140 3.07 -3.70 -14.90
C GLY A 140 1.75 -4.40 -14.63
N LEU A 141 0.72 -4.11 -15.43
CA LEU A 141 -0.59 -4.77 -15.32
C LEU A 141 -0.50 -6.27 -15.64
N ALA A 142 0.26 -6.65 -16.68
CA ALA A 142 0.41 -8.04 -17.07
C ALA A 142 1.22 -8.86 -16.05
N VAL A 143 2.27 -8.28 -15.47
CA VAL A 143 3.01 -8.90 -14.37
C VAL A 143 2.08 -9.12 -13.18
N GLY A 144 1.26 -8.12 -12.81
CA GLY A 144 0.28 -8.25 -11.73
C GLY A 144 -0.70 -9.41 -11.95
N TRP A 145 -1.27 -9.53 -13.15
CA TRP A 145 -2.14 -10.66 -13.51
C TRP A 145 -1.42 -12.00 -13.45
N MET A 146 -0.19 -12.05 -13.94
CA MET A 146 0.61 -13.28 -13.94
C MET A 146 0.93 -13.75 -12.52
N GLU A 147 1.34 -12.86 -11.63
CA GLU A 147 1.63 -13.20 -10.24
C GLU A 147 0.37 -13.62 -9.47
N MET A 148 -0.74 -12.91 -9.67
CA MET A 148 -2.02 -13.28 -9.07
C MET A 148 -2.47 -14.68 -9.48
N LEU A 149 -2.45 -14.98 -10.79
CA LEU A 149 -2.84 -16.28 -11.31
C LEU A 149 -1.85 -17.39 -10.93
N THR A 150 -0.56 -17.06 -10.75
CA THR A 150 0.42 -17.98 -10.19
C THR A 150 0.04 -18.38 -8.76
N MET A 151 -0.35 -17.40 -7.91
CA MET A 151 -0.80 -17.70 -6.54
C MET A 151 -2.07 -18.54 -6.52
N VAL A 152 -3.03 -18.25 -7.38
CA VAL A 152 -4.23 -19.09 -7.55
C VAL A 152 -3.86 -20.51 -7.96
N GLY A 153 -2.90 -20.69 -8.87
CA GLY A 153 -2.39 -22.00 -9.25
C GLY A 153 -1.73 -22.75 -8.10
N ILE A 154 -0.85 -22.07 -7.33
CA ILE A 154 -0.16 -22.68 -6.18
C ILE A 154 -1.16 -23.14 -5.12
N LEU A 155 -2.01 -22.23 -4.65
CA LEU A 155 -2.98 -22.52 -3.58
C LEU A 155 -4.04 -23.55 -4.02
N GLY A 156 -4.56 -23.38 -5.24
CA GLY A 156 -5.52 -24.31 -5.82
C GLY A 156 -4.91 -25.70 -6.05
N GLY A 157 -3.65 -25.78 -6.49
CA GLY A 157 -2.95 -27.02 -6.68
C GLY A 157 -2.76 -27.80 -5.39
N ILE A 158 -2.28 -27.15 -4.33
CA ILE A 158 -2.10 -27.76 -3.01
C ILE A 158 -3.44 -28.26 -2.46
N PHE A 159 -4.42 -27.38 -2.36
CA PHE A 159 -5.71 -27.72 -1.75
C PHE A 159 -6.47 -28.77 -2.55
N ALA A 160 -6.63 -28.56 -3.87
CA ALA A 160 -7.40 -29.47 -4.70
C ALA A 160 -6.79 -30.86 -4.79
N SER A 161 -5.45 -30.94 -4.98
CA SER A 161 -4.77 -32.24 -5.13
C SER A 161 -4.78 -33.03 -3.84
N ALA A 162 -4.47 -32.39 -2.71
CA ALA A 162 -4.44 -33.05 -1.42
C ALA A 162 -5.85 -33.53 -0.99
N SER A 163 -6.86 -32.67 -1.13
CA SER A 163 -8.27 -33.03 -0.82
C SER A 163 -8.82 -34.11 -1.75
N TYR A 164 -8.52 -34.02 -3.05
CA TYR A 164 -9.02 -34.98 -4.01
C TYR A 164 -8.28 -36.34 -3.90
N PHE A 165 -7.03 -36.33 -3.49
CA PHE A 165 -6.30 -37.54 -3.14
C PHE A 165 -6.99 -38.27 -1.99
N ASP A 166 -7.29 -37.59 -0.88
CA ASP A 166 -7.99 -38.16 0.28
C ASP A 166 -9.37 -38.73 -0.11
N TYR A 167 -10.07 -38.11 -1.07
CA TYR A 167 -11.33 -38.60 -1.61
C TYR A 167 -11.17 -39.88 -2.45
N LEU A 168 -10.12 -39.95 -3.28
CA LEU A 168 -9.89 -41.08 -4.18
C LEU A 168 -9.32 -42.33 -3.49
N VAL A 169 -8.55 -42.16 -2.44
CA VAL A 169 -7.83 -43.21 -1.73
C VAL A 169 -8.74 -44.37 -1.25
N PRO A 170 -9.91 -44.11 -0.62
CA PRO A 170 -10.81 -45.19 -0.18
C PRO A 170 -11.37 -46.02 -1.34
N ILE A 171 -11.44 -45.43 -2.53
CA ILE A 171 -12.07 -46.06 -3.72
C ILE A 171 -11.04 -46.84 -4.53
N HIS A 172 -9.84 -46.28 -4.72
CA HIS A 172 -8.87 -46.78 -5.69
C HIS A 172 -7.52 -47.21 -5.07
N GLY A 173 -7.30 -46.94 -3.78
CA GLY A 173 -6.00 -47.11 -3.14
C GLY A 173 -5.02 -45.99 -3.50
N GLY A 174 -3.94 -45.86 -2.71
CA GLY A 174 -3.04 -44.68 -2.81
C GLY A 174 -2.27 -44.59 -4.14
N TRP A 175 -1.77 -45.71 -4.68
CA TRP A 175 -1.07 -45.67 -5.97
C TRP A 175 -1.96 -45.27 -7.13
N ASN A 176 -3.17 -45.82 -7.22
CA ASN A 176 -4.12 -45.45 -8.28
C ASN A 176 -4.68 -44.06 -8.11
N ALA A 177 -4.93 -43.60 -6.88
CA ALA A 177 -5.32 -42.23 -6.61
C ALA A 177 -4.26 -41.25 -7.12
N GLY A 178 -2.98 -41.48 -6.80
CA GLY A 178 -1.87 -40.67 -7.31
C GLY A 178 -1.74 -40.73 -8.83
N LEU A 179 -1.93 -41.90 -9.44
CA LEU A 179 -1.91 -42.09 -10.89
C LEU A 179 -3.02 -41.27 -11.56
N ILE A 180 -4.24 -41.33 -11.05
CA ILE A 180 -5.40 -40.53 -11.58
C ILE A 180 -5.08 -39.06 -11.56
N LEU A 181 -4.57 -38.53 -10.43
CA LEU A 181 -4.20 -37.11 -10.32
C LEU A 181 -3.08 -36.72 -11.29
N SER A 182 -2.10 -37.59 -11.49
CA SER A 182 -1.02 -37.37 -12.45
C SER A 182 -1.53 -37.35 -13.91
N LEU A 183 -2.49 -38.21 -14.26
CA LEU A 183 -3.12 -38.24 -15.57
C LEU A 183 -3.98 -36.97 -15.80
N ILE A 184 -4.68 -36.50 -14.78
CA ILE A 184 -5.41 -35.22 -14.84
C ILE A 184 -4.40 -34.07 -15.09
N ALA A 185 -3.29 -34.04 -14.39
CA ALA A 185 -2.24 -33.03 -14.57
C ALA A 185 -1.66 -33.07 -16.01
N ILE A 186 -1.45 -34.26 -16.59
CA ILE A 186 -1.04 -34.41 -17.99
C ILE A 186 -2.10 -33.82 -18.92
N GLY A 187 -3.38 -34.12 -18.70
CA GLY A 187 -4.50 -33.57 -19.49
C GLY A 187 -4.56 -32.05 -19.45
N LEU A 188 -4.40 -31.45 -18.26
CA LEU A 188 -4.34 -30.01 -18.07
C LEU A 188 -3.13 -29.41 -18.81
N THR A 189 -1.97 -30.04 -18.74
CA THR A 189 -0.75 -29.55 -19.44
C THR A 189 -0.92 -29.65 -20.96
N LEU A 190 -1.50 -30.72 -21.47
CA LEU A 190 -1.84 -30.87 -22.91
C LEU A 190 -2.78 -29.76 -23.37
N PHE A 191 -3.85 -29.50 -22.62
CA PHE A 191 -4.76 -28.40 -22.90
C PHE A 191 -4.02 -27.07 -22.92
N SER A 192 -3.18 -26.82 -21.91
CA SER A 192 -2.34 -25.64 -21.82
C SER A 192 -1.42 -25.48 -23.03
N TRP A 193 -0.76 -26.55 -23.45
CA TRP A 193 0.14 -26.57 -24.60
C TRP A 193 -0.58 -26.27 -25.91
N ILE A 194 -1.73 -26.90 -26.15
CA ILE A 194 -2.59 -26.64 -27.33
C ILE A 194 -3.02 -25.18 -27.37
N LEU A 195 -3.41 -24.62 -26.22
CA LEU A 195 -3.77 -23.22 -26.13
C LEU A 195 -2.57 -22.31 -26.39
N PHE A 196 -1.39 -22.64 -25.83
CA PHE A 196 -0.17 -21.86 -25.95
C PHE A 196 0.39 -21.79 -27.38
N ILE A 197 0.19 -22.82 -28.20
CA ILE A 197 0.55 -22.81 -29.63
C ILE A 197 -0.03 -21.58 -30.36
N ARG A 198 -1.24 -21.13 -29.95
CA ARG A 198 -1.91 -19.94 -30.52
C ARG A 198 -1.28 -18.62 -30.14
N THR A 199 -0.32 -18.59 -29.20
CA THR A 199 0.40 -17.37 -28.83
C THR A 199 1.17 -16.87 -30.05
N PRO A 200 1.18 -15.52 -30.31
CA PRO A 200 1.96 -14.96 -31.42
C PRO A 200 3.44 -15.36 -31.36
N SER A 201 4.08 -15.45 -32.52
CA SER A 201 5.51 -15.71 -32.58
C SER A 201 6.29 -14.52 -31.98
N THR A 202 7.31 -14.82 -31.21
CA THR A 202 8.22 -13.83 -30.68
C THR A 202 9.55 -13.91 -31.43
N ASP A 203 10.19 -12.77 -31.68
CA ASP A 203 11.47 -12.71 -32.37
C ASP A 203 12.55 -13.37 -31.50
N ALA A 204 13.47 -14.07 -32.13
CA ALA A 204 14.66 -14.56 -31.43
C ALA A 204 15.60 -13.37 -31.17
N PRO A 205 16.05 -13.13 -29.95
CA PRO A 205 17.08 -12.15 -29.69
C PRO A 205 18.36 -12.50 -30.48
N ARG A 206 19.21 -11.49 -30.76
CA ARG A 206 20.52 -11.75 -31.38
C ARG A 206 21.30 -12.74 -30.53
N ALA A 207 21.76 -13.83 -31.15
CA ALA A 207 22.47 -14.90 -30.50
C ALA A 207 23.72 -14.37 -29.76
N LYS A 208 23.66 -14.34 -28.44
CA LYS A 208 24.84 -14.09 -27.61
C LYS A 208 25.61 -15.41 -27.45
N PRO A 209 26.93 -15.44 -27.65
CA PRO A 209 27.73 -16.61 -27.38
C PRO A 209 27.62 -17.00 -25.89
N PHE A 210 27.76 -18.28 -25.59
CA PHE A 210 27.83 -18.72 -24.21
C PHE A 210 29.15 -18.27 -23.60
N GLU A 211 29.10 -17.32 -22.69
CA GLU A 211 30.27 -16.90 -21.94
C GLU A 211 30.42 -17.81 -20.70
N LYS A 212 31.57 -18.44 -20.53
CA LYS A 212 31.87 -19.30 -19.33
C LYS A 212 31.65 -18.54 -18.03
N ASN A 213 31.74 -17.21 -18.05
CA ASN A 213 31.47 -16.31 -16.92
C ASN A 213 29.99 -16.22 -16.50
N VAL A 214 29.04 -16.74 -17.32
CA VAL A 214 27.60 -16.74 -16.96
C VAL A 214 27.38 -17.48 -15.64
N LEU A 215 28.14 -18.54 -15.36
CA LEU A 215 28.03 -19.31 -14.10
C LEU A 215 28.42 -18.47 -12.87
N TRP A 216 29.39 -17.56 -13.01
CA TRP A 216 29.89 -16.71 -11.92
C TRP A 216 29.20 -15.33 -11.88
N GLY A 217 28.42 -14.99 -12.90
CA GLY A 217 27.72 -13.71 -13.01
C GLY A 217 26.83 -13.41 -11.81
N HIS A 218 26.11 -14.40 -11.30
CA HIS A 218 25.23 -14.25 -10.14
C HIS A 218 25.96 -13.89 -8.84
N TRP A 219 27.21 -14.39 -8.66
CA TRP A 219 28.04 -14.00 -7.51
C TRP A 219 28.49 -12.53 -7.58
N LYS A 220 28.79 -12.05 -8.78
CA LYS A 220 29.11 -10.65 -8.98
C LYS A 220 27.89 -9.74 -8.74
N ASP A 221 26.72 -10.18 -9.16
CA ASP A 221 25.47 -9.45 -8.94
C ASP A 221 25.09 -9.42 -7.45
N LEU A 222 25.30 -10.54 -6.73
CA LEU A 222 25.18 -10.59 -5.26
C LEU A 222 26.11 -9.59 -4.59
N THR A 223 27.40 -9.54 -4.97
CA THR A 223 28.35 -8.58 -4.38
C THR A 223 27.96 -7.12 -4.67
N THR A 224 27.42 -6.84 -5.85
CA THR A 224 26.90 -5.50 -6.18
C THR A 224 25.71 -5.11 -5.33
N MET A 225 24.73 -6.00 -5.19
CA MET A 225 23.56 -5.81 -4.31
C MET A 225 23.97 -5.64 -2.85
N TRP A 226 25.02 -6.37 -2.39
CA TRP A 226 25.49 -6.32 -1.01
C TRP A 226 26.10 -4.99 -0.59
N LYS A 227 26.65 -4.22 -1.53
CA LYS A 227 27.20 -2.88 -1.30
C LYS A 227 26.17 -1.84 -0.92
N ASP A 228 24.95 -1.93 -1.47
CA ASP A 228 23.84 -1.04 -1.12
C ASP A 228 23.11 -1.60 0.11
N ARG A 229 23.15 -0.85 1.23
CA ARG A 229 22.50 -1.26 2.49
C ARG A 229 20.98 -1.47 2.33
N GLY A 230 20.32 -0.64 1.51
CA GLY A 230 18.88 -0.74 1.28
C GLY A 230 18.52 -1.99 0.48
N LEU A 231 19.22 -2.25 -0.63
CA LEU A 231 19.02 -3.44 -1.45
C LEU A 231 19.32 -4.72 -0.68
N ARG A 232 20.42 -4.74 0.09
CA ARG A 232 20.76 -5.87 0.96
C ARG A 232 19.68 -6.17 1.98
N GLY A 233 19.19 -5.13 2.69
CA GLY A 233 18.13 -5.29 3.68
C GLY A 233 16.83 -5.81 3.07
N ALA A 234 16.43 -5.29 1.92
CA ALA A 234 15.23 -5.72 1.21
C ALA A 234 15.35 -7.17 0.70
N ALA A 235 16.51 -7.54 0.13
CA ALA A 235 16.74 -8.90 -0.36
C ALA A 235 16.81 -9.95 0.78
N LEU A 236 17.39 -9.59 1.93
CA LEU A 236 17.36 -10.46 3.12
C LEU A 236 15.94 -10.62 3.67
N GLY A 237 15.13 -9.54 3.67
CA GLY A 237 13.73 -9.62 4.05
C GLY A 237 12.90 -10.48 3.08
N ASP A 238 13.14 -10.36 1.77
CA ASP A 238 12.53 -11.19 0.74
C ASP A 238 12.87 -12.68 0.97
N ALA A 239 14.16 -12.99 1.19
CA ALA A 239 14.64 -14.34 1.49
C ALA A 239 14.01 -14.89 2.80
N TRP A 240 13.90 -14.09 3.84
CA TRP A 240 13.24 -14.45 5.08
C TRP A 240 11.78 -14.84 4.88
N PHE A 241 11.01 -13.99 4.16
CA PHE A 241 9.59 -14.24 3.91
C PHE A 241 9.34 -15.58 3.22
N TRP A 242 10.06 -15.85 2.14
CA TRP A 242 9.89 -17.09 1.39
C TRP A 242 10.37 -18.33 2.16
N SER A 243 11.45 -18.17 2.93
CA SER A 243 12.00 -19.25 3.73
C SER A 243 11.11 -19.65 4.90
N ILE A 244 10.58 -18.66 5.62
CA ILE A 244 9.64 -18.92 6.71
C ILE A 244 8.30 -19.47 6.18
N GLY A 245 7.84 -18.98 5.02
CA GLY A 245 6.65 -19.52 4.35
C GLY A 245 6.83 -20.99 3.96
N GLY A 246 8.00 -21.35 3.41
CA GLY A 246 8.36 -22.73 3.11
C GLY A 246 8.47 -23.61 4.34
N PHE A 247 9.08 -23.10 5.41
CA PHE A 247 9.15 -23.78 6.71
C PHE A 247 7.75 -24.06 7.30
N ILE A 248 6.89 -23.04 7.33
CA ILE A 248 5.51 -23.20 7.82
C ILE A 248 4.73 -24.22 6.98
N TYR A 249 4.94 -24.26 5.66
CA TYR A 249 4.35 -25.30 4.82
C TYR A 249 4.76 -26.71 5.29
N LEU A 250 6.06 -26.95 5.56
CA LEU A 250 6.55 -28.22 6.07
C LEU A 250 5.91 -28.57 7.43
N VAL A 251 5.87 -27.61 8.32
CA VAL A 251 5.27 -27.78 9.65
C VAL A 251 3.77 -28.06 9.59
N LEU A 252 3.01 -27.40 8.72
CA LEU A 252 1.56 -27.66 8.57
C LEU A 252 1.29 -29.06 8.02
N VAL A 253 2.12 -29.56 7.10
CA VAL A 253 2.04 -30.94 6.59
C VAL A 253 2.31 -31.93 7.73
N LYS A 254 3.37 -31.73 8.51
CA LYS A 254 3.69 -32.55 9.68
C LYS A 254 2.59 -32.54 10.72
N LEU A 255 2.06 -31.33 11.04
CA LEU A 255 0.99 -31.16 12.01
C LEU A 255 -0.28 -31.91 11.60
N ALA A 256 -0.63 -31.94 10.32
CA ALA A 256 -1.77 -32.71 9.84
C ALA A 256 -1.58 -34.22 10.10
N GLY A 257 -0.35 -34.73 9.90
CA GLY A 257 -0.01 -36.10 10.26
C GLY A 257 -0.08 -36.39 11.77
N GLU A 258 0.25 -35.41 12.61
CA GLU A 258 0.15 -35.55 14.09
C GLU A 258 -1.29 -35.52 14.60
N VAL A 259 -2.18 -34.73 13.97
CA VAL A 259 -3.54 -34.45 14.45
C VAL A 259 -4.58 -35.45 13.94
N VAL A 260 -4.42 -35.98 12.74
CA VAL A 260 -5.39 -36.89 12.14
C VAL A 260 -5.16 -38.31 12.66
N ASP A 261 -6.15 -38.92 13.33
CA ASP A 261 -6.09 -40.29 13.88
C ASP A 261 -6.26 -41.36 12.80
N GLY A 262 -6.13 -41.23 11.61
CA GLY A 262 -6.23 -42.18 10.50
C GLY A 262 -5.20 -41.90 9.45
N GLU A 263 -5.26 -42.64 8.35
CA GLU A 263 -4.41 -42.44 7.18
C GLU A 263 -5.07 -41.52 6.14
N ILE A 264 -6.32 -41.12 6.32
CA ILE A 264 -7.15 -40.36 5.40
C ILE A 264 -7.54 -39.04 6.05
N GLY A 265 -7.59 -37.94 5.28
CA GLY A 265 -7.99 -36.61 5.74
C GLY A 265 -6.81 -35.68 6.06
N MET A 266 -5.59 -36.17 6.10
CA MET A 266 -4.40 -35.34 6.33
C MET A 266 -4.21 -34.31 5.22
N GLY A 267 -4.41 -34.72 3.97
CA GLY A 267 -4.28 -33.87 2.80
C GLY A 267 -5.32 -32.74 2.79
N GLN A 268 -6.57 -33.06 3.09
CA GLN A 268 -7.65 -32.08 3.18
C GLN A 268 -7.36 -31.04 4.27
N LEU A 269 -6.89 -31.49 5.42
CA LEU A 269 -6.66 -30.64 6.58
C LEU A 269 -5.54 -29.62 6.35
N TYR A 270 -4.33 -30.07 5.96
CA TYR A 270 -3.24 -29.12 5.72
C TYR A 270 -3.48 -28.26 4.47
N GLY A 271 -4.13 -28.80 3.45
CA GLY A 271 -4.53 -28.06 2.26
C GLY A 271 -5.47 -26.91 2.61
N TYR A 272 -6.44 -27.15 3.50
CA TYR A 272 -7.34 -26.12 4.01
C TYR A 272 -6.59 -25.04 4.81
N TRP A 273 -5.71 -25.41 5.74
CA TRP A 273 -4.91 -24.44 6.48
C TRP A 273 -4.01 -23.58 5.56
N PHE A 274 -3.43 -24.22 4.54
CA PHE A 274 -2.61 -23.51 3.59
C PHE A 274 -3.43 -22.57 2.69
N LEU A 275 -4.67 -22.94 2.38
CA LEU A 275 -5.62 -22.06 1.69
C LEU A 275 -5.94 -20.82 2.53
N LEU A 276 -6.21 -20.99 3.84
CA LEU A 276 -6.44 -19.87 4.76
C LEU A 276 -5.25 -18.92 4.84
N LEU A 277 -4.04 -19.47 4.92
CA LEU A 277 -2.80 -18.70 4.87
C LEU A 277 -2.71 -17.90 3.56
N GLY A 278 -3.04 -18.52 2.44
CA GLY A 278 -3.09 -17.87 1.14
C GLY A 278 -4.13 -16.74 1.04
N VAL A 279 -5.32 -16.96 1.60
CA VAL A 279 -6.36 -15.91 1.72
C VAL A 279 -5.82 -14.75 2.58
N GLY A 280 -5.12 -15.05 3.67
CA GLY A 280 -4.44 -14.04 4.48
C GLY A 280 -3.43 -13.23 3.67
N ILE A 281 -2.57 -13.89 2.87
CA ILE A 281 -1.61 -13.22 1.99
C ILE A 281 -2.34 -12.30 0.99
N MET A 282 -3.42 -12.76 0.39
CA MET A 282 -4.23 -11.97 -0.55
C MET A 282 -4.79 -10.71 0.11
N LEU A 283 -5.44 -10.85 1.28
CA LEU A 283 -6.00 -9.72 2.02
C LEU A 283 -4.92 -8.73 2.46
N GLY A 284 -3.79 -9.22 2.97
CA GLY A 284 -2.66 -8.40 3.37
C GLY A 284 -2.02 -7.66 2.18
N SER A 285 -1.92 -8.31 1.02
CA SER A 285 -1.41 -7.69 -0.21
C SER A 285 -2.34 -6.60 -0.73
N LEU A 286 -3.66 -6.82 -0.71
CA LEU A 286 -4.65 -5.81 -1.08
C LEU A 286 -4.60 -4.60 -0.13
N PHE A 287 -4.49 -4.85 1.17
CA PHE A 287 -4.35 -3.81 2.17
C PHE A 287 -3.05 -3.01 1.99
N ALA A 288 -1.92 -3.70 1.78
CA ALA A 288 -0.65 -3.06 1.48
C ALA A 288 -0.71 -2.23 0.18
N ALA A 289 -1.30 -2.77 -0.89
CA ALA A 289 -1.49 -2.07 -2.17
C ALA A 289 -2.37 -0.81 -2.00
N TYR A 290 -3.43 -0.90 -1.20
CA TYR A 290 -4.29 0.24 -0.89
C TYR A 290 -3.53 1.37 -0.19
N LEU A 291 -2.62 1.04 0.73
CA LEU A 291 -1.80 2.02 1.45
C LEU A 291 -0.62 2.54 0.61
N ASN A 292 -0.11 1.72 -0.32
CA ASN A 292 1.02 2.06 -1.21
C ASN A 292 0.63 2.96 -2.40
N ARG A 293 -0.58 3.51 -2.46
CA ARG A 293 -1.01 4.39 -3.55
C ARG A 293 -0.13 5.63 -3.64
N GLY A 294 0.65 5.72 -4.73
CA GLY A 294 1.54 6.85 -5.04
C GLY A 294 2.91 6.82 -4.34
N ARG A 295 3.18 5.86 -3.44
CA ARG A 295 4.49 5.67 -2.79
C ARG A 295 4.60 4.28 -2.18
N ILE A 296 5.83 3.80 -1.96
CA ILE A 296 6.10 2.57 -1.23
C ILE A 296 6.12 2.88 0.26
N GLU A 297 5.19 2.30 1.04
CA GLU A 297 5.06 2.52 2.48
C GLU A 297 5.85 1.46 3.25
N LEU A 298 7.17 1.69 3.40
CA LEU A 298 8.07 0.76 4.11
C LEU A 298 7.69 0.53 5.58
N GLY A 299 6.90 1.40 6.19
CA GLY A 299 6.43 1.24 7.56
C GLY A 299 5.47 0.08 7.79
N LEU A 300 4.92 -0.51 6.72
CA LEU A 300 4.13 -1.74 6.81
C LEU A 300 5.00 -2.96 7.12
N THR A 301 6.27 -2.96 6.68
CA THR A 301 7.21 -4.06 6.93
C THR A 301 7.39 -4.36 8.42
N PRO A 302 7.73 -3.41 9.31
CA PRO A 302 7.81 -3.69 10.74
C PRO A 302 6.44 -4.03 11.37
N ILE A 303 5.31 -3.52 10.83
CA ILE A 303 3.97 -3.94 11.29
C ILE A 303 3.79 -5.42 11.01
N GLY A 304 4.06 -5.88 9.78
CA GLY A 304 4.02 -7.29 9.41
C GLY A 304 4.98 -8.13 10.25
N ALA A 305 6.21 -7.66 10.45
CA ALA A 305 7.23 -8.35 11.25
C ALA A 305 6.80 -8.56 12.72
N VAL A 306 6.08 -7.60 13.32
CA VAL A 306 5.56 -7.74 14.72
C VAL A 306 4.35 -8.67 14.76
N LEU A 307 3.47 -8.61 13.78
CA LEU A 307 2.28 -9.47 13.73
C LEU A 307 2.65 -10.95 13.45
N LEU A 308 3.76 -11.20 12.78
CA LEU A 308 4.20 -12.55 12.38
C LEU A 308 4.43 -13.48 13.59
N PRO A 309 5.28 -13.15 14.59
CA PRO A 309 5.44 -13.97 15.79
C PRO A 309 4.16 -14.04 16.63
N ILE A 310 3.30 -13.03 16.61
CA ILE A 310 1.98 -13.07 17.28
C ILE A 310 1.09 -14.15 16.63
N ALA A 311 1.03 -14.18 15.30
CA ALA A 311 0.27 -15.21 14.57
C ALA A 311 0.83 -16.62 14.84
N MET A 312 2.16 -16.78 14.85
CA MET A 312 2.81 -18.04 15.20
C MET A 312 2.48 -18.47 16.63
N PHE A 313 2.44 -17.54 17.58
CA PHE A 313 2.07 -17.83 18.97
C PHE A 313 0.61 -18.29 19.08
N ILE A 314 -0.30 -17.69 18.33
CA ILE A 314 -1.70 -18.12 18.23
C ILE A 314 -1.76 -19.56 17.70
N ILE A 315 -1.06 -19.87 16.60
CA ILE A 315 -0.98 -21.21 16.03
C ILE A 315 -0.44 -22.22 17.04
N TYR A 316 0.59 -21.86 17.81
CA TYR A 316 1.15 -22.70 18.86
C TYR A 316 0.14 -23.02 19.98
N GLN A 317 -0.60 -22.00 20.46
CA GLN A 317 -1.49 -22.14 21.60
C GLN A 317 -2.84 -22.82 21.26
N MET A 318 -3.37 -22.57 20.07
CA MET A 318 -4.71 -23.02 19.68
C MET A 318 -4.72 -24.49 19.27
N ASN A 319 -5.87 -25.17 19.48
CA ASN A 319 -6.08 -26.48 18.94
C ASN A 319 -6.21 -26.42 17.42
N PRO A 320 -5.48 -27.25 16.65
CA PRO A 320 -5.52 -27.24 15.19
C PRO A 320 -6.91 -27.43 14.56
N LEU A 321 -7.84 -28.05 15.26
CA LEU A 321 -9.22 -28.29 14.79
C LEU A 321 -10.19 -27.18 15.19
N GLU A 322 -9.73 -26.12 15.84
CA GLU A 322 -10.57 -25.02 16.29
C GLU A 322 -10.38 -23.75 15.44
N ALA A 323 -11.42 -22.92 15.39
CA ALA A 323 -11.42 -21.66 14.66
C ALA A 323 -10.27 -20.70 15.06
N GLY A 324 -9.79 -20.78 16.31
CA GLY A 324 -8.65 -19.98 16.76
C GLY A 324 -7.37 -20.23 15.98
N PHE A 325 -7.10 -21.49 15.62
CA PHE A 325 -5.98 -21.87 14.77
C PHE A 325 -6.13 -21.37 13.33
N GLU A 326 -7.34 -21.44 12.79
CA GLU A 326 -7.68 -20.94 11.47
C GLU A 326 -7.41 -19.42 11.35
N TRP A 327 -7.84 -18.66 12.37
CA TRP A 327 -7.51 -17.22 12.46
C TRP A 327 -6.00 -16.98 12.57
N GLY A 328 -5.27 -17.86 13.26
CA GLY A 328 -3.81 -17.84 13.31
C GLY A 328 -3.18 -17.98 11.93
N CYS A 329 -3.64 -18.95 11.13
CA CYS A 329 -3.18 -19.17 9.75
C CYS A 329 -3.47 -17.95 8.85
N LEU A 330 -4.68 -17.41 8.94
CA LEU A 330 -5.09 -16.24 8.18
C LEU A 330 -4.25 -15.00 8.56
N LEU A 331 -4.05 -14.78 9.86
CA LEU A 331 -3.22 -13.68 10.38
C LEU A 331 -1.76 -13.84 9.97
N LEU A 332 -1.23 -15.07 9.96
CA LEU A 332 0.13 -15.36 9.53
C LEU A 332 0.35 -14.97 8.08
N GLY A 333 -0.57 -15.35 7.19
CA GLY A 333 -0.54 -14.94 5.78
C GLY A 333 -0.65 -13.42 5.60
N PHE A 334 -1.59 -12.78 6.30
CA PHE A 334 -1.78 -11.33 6.28
C PHE A 334 -0.52 -10.59 6.73
N SER A 335 0.08 -11.01 7.82
CA SER A 335 1.31 -10.45 8.38
C SER A 335 2.49 -10.57 7.43
N GLY A 336 2.63 -11.77 6.81
CA GLY A 336 3.65 -12.04 5.82
C GLY A 336 3.55 -11.12 4.61
N ALA A 337 2.35 -10.84 4.11
CA ALA A 337 2.13 -9.93 3.00
C ALA A 337 2.46 -8.47 3.37
N LEU A 338 2.10 -8.01 4.57
CA LEU A 338 2.49 -6.68 5.05
C LEU A 338 4.01 -6.52 5.17
N PHE A 339 4.70 -7.59 5.55
CA PHE A 339 6.16 -7.61 5.60
C PHE A 339 6.79 -7.56 4.21
N PHE A 340 6.34 -8.42 3.30
CA PHE A 340 6.96 -8.69 2.00
C PHE A 340 6.68 -7.63 0.94
N VAL A 341 5.40 -7.22 0.77
CA VAL A 341 4.98 -6.37 -0.36
C VAL A 341 5.75 -5.05 -0.44
N PRO A 342 5.95 -4.28 0.65
CA PRO A 342 6.73 -3.06 0.60
C PRO A 342 8.21 -3.29 0.30
N LEU A 343 8.81 -4.38 0.84
CA LEU A 343 10.21 -4.72 0.60
C LEU A 343 10.46 -5.07 -0.87
N ASN A 344 9.59 -5.89 -1.45
CA ASN A 344 9.68 -6.25 -2.87
C ASN A 344 9.49 -5.04 -3.77
N GLY A 345 8.54 -4.16 -3.46
CA GLY A 345 8.37 -2.89 -4.14
C GLY A 345 9.63 -2.01 -4.06
N PHE A 346 10.22 -1.89 -2.88
CA PHE A 346 11.44 -1.12 -2.66
C PHE A 346 12.65 -1.72 -3.41
N LEU A 347 12.79 -3.04 -3.41
CA LEU A 347 13.83 -3.73 -4.15
C LEU A 347 13.75 -3.42 -5.65
N GLN A 348 12.55 -3.41 -6.22
CA GLN A 348 12.31 -3.11 -7.62
C GLN A 348 12.55 -1.63 -7.96
N ASP A 349 12.12 -0.72 -7.11
CA ASP A 349 12.25 0.74 -7.31
C ASP A 349 13.71 1.20 -7.19
N ARG A 350 14.42 0.71 -6.16
CA ARG A 350 15.82 1.07 -5.90
C ARG A 350 16.80 0.48 -6.91
N SER A 351 16.43 -0.62 -7.53
CA SER A 351 17.22 -1.21 -8.62
C SER A 351 17.11 -0.33 -9.86
N GLY A 352 18.22 0.25 -10.32
CA GLY A 352 18.26 1.05 -11.54
C GLY A 352 17.72 0.26 -12.74
N GLU A 353 17.13 0.94 -13.73
CA GLU A 353 16.48 0.28 -14.88
C GLU A 353 17.41 -0.69 -15.61
N SER A 354 18.70 -0.36 -15.74
CA SER A 354 19.71 -1.18 -16.41
C SER A 354 20.15 -2.40 -15.59
N GLU A 355 20.02 -2.36 -14.26
CA GLU A 355 20.52 -3.41 -13.35
C GLU A 355 19.41 -4.22 -12.67
N ARG A 356 18.14 -3.78 -12.79
CA ARG A 356 16.99 -4.38 -12.12
C ARG A 356 16.90 -5.88 -12.31
N GLY A 357 17.06 -6.37 -13.55
CA GLY A 357 16.98 -7.81 -13.83
C GLY A 357 18.05 -8.62 -13.11
N ARG A 358 19.27 -8.10 -13.03
CA ARG A 358 20.42 -8.75 -12.38
C ARG A 358 20.24 -8.78 -10.85
N ILE A 359 19.82 -7.65 -10.27
CA ILE A 359 19.59 -7.53 -8.82
C ILE A 359 18.44 -8.43 -8.37
N LEU A 360 17.34 -8.49 -9.13
CA LEU A 360 16.22 -9.39 -8.83
C LEU A 360 16.62 -10.86 -8.97
N ALA A 361 17.47 -11.21 -9.95
CA ALA A 361 17.99 -12.57 -10.08
C ALA A 361 18.91 -12.94 -8.89
N ALA A 362 19.76 -12.02 -8.44
CA ALA A 362 20.60 -12.21 -7.27
C ALA A 362 19.77 -12.36 -5.97
N SER A 363 18.72 -11.53 -5.80
CA SER A 363 17.78 -11.67 -4.69
C SER A 363 17.08 -13.03 -4.70
N ASN A 364 16.61 -13.47 -5.87
CA ASN A 364 15.98 -14.79 -6.01
C ASN A 364 16.93 -15.94 -5.67
N LEU A 365 18.20 -15.87 -6.10
CA LEU A 365 19.20 -16.89 -5.71
C LEU A 365 19.39 -16.94 -4.20
N LEU A 366 19.49 -15.76 -3.53
CA LEU A 366 19.59 -15.67 -2.07
C LEU A 366 18.37 -16.32 -1.41
N THR A 367 17.18 -16.05 -1.92
CA THR A 367 15.91 -16.63 -1.46
C THR A 367 15.91 -18.14 -1.57
N GLN A 368 16.34 -18.70 -2.70
CA GLN A 368 16.38 -20.17 -2.90
C GLN A 368 17.40 -20.84 -1.96
N LEU A 369 18.59 -20.25 -1.80
CA LEU A 369 19.60 -20.76 -0.87
C LEU A 369 19.10 -20.72 0.58
N SER A 370 18.48 -19.62 0.98
CA SER A 370 17.88 -19.46 2.31
C SER A 370 16.76 -20.49 2.54
N SER A 371 15.89 -20.70 1.55
CA SER A 371 14.81 -21.71 1.64
C SER A 371 15.35 -23.13 1.83
N ILE A 372 16.43 -23.50 1.14
CA ILE A 372 17.09 -24.80 1.36
C ILE A 372 17.61 -24.90 2.80
N ILE A 373 18.24 -23.84 3.34
CA ILE A 373 18.70 -23.82 4.73
C ILE A 373 17.52 -24.06 5.69
N PHE A 374 16.36 -23.44 5.45
CA PHE A 374 15.19 -23.62 6.31
C PHE A 374 14.57 -25.02 6.21
N ILE A 375 14.67 -25.69 5.06
CA ILE A 375 14.28 -27.10 4.94
C ILE A 375 15.22 -27.97 5.82
N PHE A 376 16.53 -27.71 5.79
CA PHE A 376 17.47 -28.44 6.65
C PHE A 376 17.25 -28.10 8.14
N VAL A 377 16.92 -26.86 8.48
CA VAL A 377 16.55 -26.50 9.86
C VAL A 377 15.33 -27.30 10.30
N HIS A 378 14.27 -27.37 9.48
CA HIS A 378 13.10 -28.19 9.77
C HIS A 378 13.49 -29.68 9.93
N ALA A 379 14.27 -30.22 8.99
CA ALA A 379 14.72 -31.61 9.08
C ALA A 379 15.54 -31.87 10.36
N PHE A 380 16.39 -30.96 10.78
CA PHE A 380 17.13 -31.07 12.04
C PHE A 380 16.20 -31.03 13.26
N LEU A 381 15.25 -30.10 13.31
CA LEU A 381 14.29 -29.99 14.41
C LEU A 381 13.37 -31.21 14.49
N SER A 382 12.90 -31.68 13.33
CA SER A 382 11.98 -32.82 13.22
C SER A 382 12.64 -34.15 13.47
N ASN A 383 13.79 -34.43 12.80
CA ASN A 383 14.37 -35.78 12.75
C ASN A 383 15.47 -35.99 13.81
N MET A 384 16.21 -34.93 14.22
CA MET A 384 17.30 -35.05 15.19
C MET A 384 16.85 -34.68 16.60
N LEU A 385 16.00 -33.64 16.74
CA LEU A 385 15.49 -33.20 18.03
C LEU A 385 14.09 -33.76 18.34
N GLU A 386 13.47 -34.45 17.40
CA GLU A 386 12.15 -35.10 17.51
C GLU A 386 11.07 -34.16 18.03
N LEU A 387 11.15 -32.84 17.67
CA LEU A 387 10.19 -31.84 18.09
C LEU A 387 8.85 -32.07 17.38
N SER A 388 7.74 -31.88 18.08
CA SER A 388 6.43 -31.82 17.46
C SER A 388 6.28 -30.58 16.57
N ALA A 389 5.36 -30.61 15.63
CA ALA A 389 5.09 -29.49 14.72
C ALA A 389 4.84 -28.16 15.46
N LYS A 390 4.10 -28.21 16.56
CA LYS A 390 3.87 -27.02 17.41
C LYS A 390 5.14 -26.52 18.09
N GLN A 391 6.00 -27.40 18.56
CA GLN A 391 7.29 -27.01 19.16
C GLN A 391 8.21 -26.37 18.12
N GLU A 392 8.19 -26.81 16.88
CA GLU A 392 8.94 -26.19 15.78
C GLU A 392 8.44 -24.75 15.50
N VAL A 393 7.10 -24.51 15.54
CA VAL A 393 6.55 -23.16 15.45
C VAL A 393 7.07 -22.30 16.60
N LEU A 394 7.08 -22.83 17.83
CA LEU A 394 7.58 -22.12 19.01
C LEU A 394 9.06 -21.68 18.85
N VAL A 395 9.90 -22.59 18.36
CA VAL A 395 11.33 -22.29 18.07
C VAL A 395 11.45 -21.15 17.06
N MET A 396 10.61 -21.11 16.03
CA MET A 396 10.63 -20.07 15.00
C MET A 396 10.09 -18.70 15.44
N ILE A 397 9.38 -18.62 16.57
CA ILE A 397 8.99 -17.35 17.17
C ILE A 397 10.22 -16.50 17.54
N ILE A 398 11.29 -17.12 18.04
CA ILE A 398 12.51 -16.40 18.48
C ILE A 398 13.15 -15.62 17.32
N PRO A 399 13.56 -16.25 16.20
CA PRO A 399 14.13 -15.49 15.09
C PRO A 399 13.13 -14.51 14.47
N SER A 400 11.82 -14.83 14.49
CA SER A 400 10.79 -13.86 14.02
C SER A 400 10.72 -12.62 14.90
N CYS A 401 10.83 -12.75 16.23
CA CYS A 401 10.95 -11.62 17.15
C CYS A 401 12.22 -10.80 16.91
N LEU A 402 13.35 -11.46 16.64
CA LEU A 402 14.61 -10.77 16.33
C LEU A 402 14.50 -9.96 15.03
N ILE A 403 13.87 -10.50 13.99
CA ILE A 403 13.58 -9.77 12.75
C ILE A 403 12.62 -8.60 13.00
N ALA A 404 11.60 -8.78 13.85
CA ALA A 404 10.70 -7.70 14.23
C ALA A 404 11.44 -6.56 14.93
N LEU A 405 12.28 -6.86 15.90
CA LEU A 405 13.12 -5.86 16.59
C LEU A 405 14.09 -5.17 15.64
N PHE A 406 14.73 -5.93 14.75
CA PHE A 406 15.66 -5.40 13.76
C PHE A 406 14.97 -4.44 12.79
N THR A 407 13.82 -4.83 12.23
CA THR A 407 13.06 -4.00 11.30
C THR A 407 12.46 -2.77 11.98
N LEU A 408 11.97 -2.90 13.21
CA LEU A 408 11.54 -1.77 14.02
C LEU A 408 12.65 -0.77 14.26
N ASN A 409 13.86 -1.24 14.60
CA ASN A 409 15.00 -0.35 14.85
C ASN A 409 15.40 0.44 13.58
N ILE A 410 15.41 -0.20 12.42
CA ILE A 410 15.82 0.45 11.16
C ILE A 410 14.70 1.34 10.59
N LEU A 411 13.46 0.91 10.68
CA LEU A 411 12.30 1.55 10.04
C LEU A 411 11.37 2.24 11.05
N LEU A 412 11.89 2.65 12.22
CA LEU A 412 11.06 3.18 13.30
C LEU A 412 10.26 4.43 12.89
N GLU A 413 10.89 5.35 12.15
CA GLU A 413 10.21 6.53 11.58
C GLU A 413 9.09 6.13 10.61
N ASP A 414 9.38 5.18 9.71
CA ASP A 414 8.43 4.69 8.73
C ASP A 414 7.28 3.93 9.40
N PHE A 415 7.56 3.16 10.45
CA PHE A 415 6.56 2.46 11.26
C PHE A 415 5.54 3.43 11.87
N PHE A 416 5.98 4.45 12.58
CA PHE A 416 5.06 5.44 13.14
C PHE A 416 4.31 6.19 12.06
N ARG A 417 4.97 6.53 10.96
CA ARG A 417 4.32 7.16 9.81
C ARG A 417 3.19 6.28 9.25
N ALA A 418 3.43 4.98 9.09
CA ALA A 418 2.43 4.04 8.62
C ALA A 418 1.26 3.91 9.60
N LEU A 419 1.53 3.80 10.91
CA LEU A 419 0.50 3.77 11.95
C LEU A 419 -0.39 5.03 11.91
N PHE A 420 0.22 6.22 11.84
CA PHE A 420 -0.53 7.46 11.72
C PHE A 420 -1.32 7.51 10.40
N HIS A 421 -0.75 7.02 9.30
CA HIS A 421 -1.43 6.98 8.01
C HIS A 421 -2.64 6.03 8.03
N ILE A 422 -2.50 4.85 8.64
CA ILE A 422 -3.61 3.91 8.84
C ILE A 422 -4.69 4.56 9.73
N GLY A 423 -4.29 5.10 10.88
CA GLY A 423 -5.20 5.79 11.80
C GLY A 423 -5.94 6.94 11.12
N LEU A 424 -5.21 7.79 10.37
CA LEU A 424 -5.84 8.87 9.61
C LEU A 424 -6.87 8.35 8.59
N ARG A 425 -6.60 7.26 7.89
CA ARG A 425 -7.55 6.71 6.89
C ARG A 425 -8.78 6.07 7.51
N ILE A 426 -8.70 5.61 8.75
CA ILE A 426 -9.86 5.11 9.50
C ILE A 426 -10.76 6.29 9.91
N PHE A 427 -10.17 7.37 10.44
CA PHE A 427 -10.91 8.49 11.00
C PHE A 427 -11.19 9.62 10.00
N TYR A 428 -10.39 9.72 8.93
CA TYR A 428 -10.41 10.83 7.98
C TYR A 428 -10.45 10.35 6.53
N ARG A 429 -11.30 10.99 5.74
CA ARG A 429 -11.30 10.85 4.28
C ARG A 429 -10.45 11.95 3.67
N ILE A 430 -9.17 11.67 3.43
CA ILE A 430 -8.22 12.64 2.88
C ILE A 430 -8.35 12.67 1.35
N GLN A 431 -8.68 13.83 0.81
CA GLN A 431 -8.66 14.13 -0.62
C GLN A 431 -7.41 14.94 -0.94
N ILE A 432 -6.65 14.53 -1.95
CA ILE A 432 -5.45 15.23 -2.40
C ILE A 432 -5.70 15.78 -3.80
N VAL A 433 -5.39 17.05 -4.03
CA VAL A 433 -5.60 17.74 -5.30
C VAL A 433 -4.35 18.53 -5.66
N GLY A 434 -3.85 18.43 -6.89
CA GLY A 434 -2.68 19.17 -7.37
C GLY A 434 -1.33 18.51 -7.01
N MET A 435 -1.31 17.20 -6.71
CA MET A 435 -0.08 16.49 -6.33
C MET A 435 0.95 16.44 -7.48
N GLU A 436 0.51 16.57 -8.70
CA GLU A 436 1.35 16.70 -9.91
C GLU A 436 2.31 17.89 -9.86
N ASN A 437 1.98 18.92 -9.06
CA ASN A 437 2.84 20.09 -8.87
C ASN A 437 4.01 19.84 -7.90
N PHE A 438 4.01 18.70 -7.18
CA PHE A 438 5.08 18.39 -6.24
C PHE A 438 6.31 17.84 -6.94
N PRO A 439 7.50 18.46 -6.79
CA PRO A 439 8.71 18.01 -7.47
C PRO A 439 9.14 16.60 -7.04
N ALA A 440 9.37 15.73 -8.03
CA ALA A 440 9.81 14.35 -7.78
C ALA A 440 11.21 14.29 -7.13
N LYS A 441 12.07 15.24 -7.41
CA LYS A 441 13.45 15.35 -6.88
C LYS A 441 13.78 16.79 -6.49
N GLY A 442 14.84 16.96 -5.71
CA GLY A 442 15.31 18.27 -5.25
C GLY A 442 14.60 18.78 -3.99
N GLY A 443 15.16 19.83 -3.40
CA GLY A 443 14.56 20.52 -2.26
C GLY A 443 13.38 21.39 -2.68
N VAL A 444 12.37 21.46 -1.85
CA VAL A 444 11.21 22.33 -2.03
C VAL A 444 10.71 22.78 -0.67
N LEU A 445 10.37 24.06 -0.55
CA LEU A 445 9.80 24.61 0.66
C LEU A 445 8.27 24.65 0.55
N LEU A 446 7.60 23.76 1.28
CA LEU A 446 6.15 23.74 1.40
C LEU A 446 5.74 24.84 2.38
N VAL A 447 4.76 25.65 2.01
CA VAL A 447 4.19 26.69 2.85
C VAL A 447 2.70 26.45 2.99
N SER A 448 2.24 26.17 4.22
CA SER A 448 0.86 25.81 4.50
C SER A 448 0.24 26.68 5.58
N ASN A 449 -1.10 26.78 5.58
CA ASN A 449 -1.90 27.26 6.70
C ASN A 449 -1.83 26.30 7.88
N HIS A 450 -2.11 26.78 9.11
CA HIS A 450 -1.98 26.00 10.35
C HIS A 450 -3.27 26.09 11.20
N LEU A 451 -4.08 25.03 11.14
CA LEU A 451 -5.40 24.97 11.77
C LEU A 451 -5.47 24.00 12.95
N SER A 452 -4.51 23.05 13.05
CA SER A 452 -4.54 22.01 14.06
C SER A 452 -3.14 21.44 14.39
N TYR A 453 -3.03 20.75 15.52
CA TYR A 453 -1.82 19.98 15.85
C TYR A 453 -1.59 18.78 14.92
N ALA A 454 -2.62 18.32 14.20
CA ALA A 454 -2.52 17.20 13.28
C ALA A 454 -2.09 17.60 11.84
N ASP A 455 -1.95 18.90 11.54
CA ASP A 455 -1.60 19.39 10.20
C ASP A 455 -0.31 18.75 9.64
N PRO A 456 0.78 18.60 10.43
CA PRO A 456 1.98 17.91 9.95
C PRO A 456 1.70 16.45 9.54
N VAL A 457 0.77 15.79 10.25
CA VAL A 457 0.41 14.39 9.97
C VAL A 457 -0.41 14.30 8.68
N PHE A 458 -1.35 15.22 8.44
CA PHE A 458 -2.10 15.29 7.17
C PHE A 458 -1.19 15.54 5.98
N ILE A 459 -0.25 16.49 6.10
CA ILE A 459 0.76 16.77 5.07
C ILE A 459 1.66 15.55 4.89
N GLY A 460 2.21 14.97 5.95
CA GLY A 460 3.06 13.78 5.89
C GLY A 460 2.38 12.57 5.24
N ALA A 461 1.05 12.43 5.44
CA ALA A 461 0.24 11.38 4.82
C ALA A 461 -0.05 11.65 3.34
N ALA A 462 -0.16 12.92 2.93
CA ALA A 462 -0.51 13.30 1.56
C ALA A 462 0.67 13.19 0.58
N PHE A 463 1.89 13.55 1.02
CA PHE A 463 3.04 13.69 0.11
C PHE A 463 3.84 12.40 -0.05
N PRO A 464 4.33 12.08 -1.27
CA PRO A 464 5.06 10.83 -1.54
C PRO A 464 6.47 10.80 -0.94
N ARG A 465 7.11 11.96 -0.73
CA ARG A 465 8.43 12.08 -0.13
C ARG A 465 8.33 12.42 1.35
N LYS A 466 9.34 12.03 2.17
CA LYS A 466 9.40 12.40 3.58
C LYS A 466 9.55 13.90 3.73
N ILE A 467 8.54 14.55 4.32
CA ILE A 467 8.55 15.99 4.60
C ILE A 467 9.15 16.21 5.99
N ARG A 468 10.06 17.17 6.10
CA ARG A 468 10.59 17.64 7.40
C ARG A 468 9.84 18.89 7.82
N TYR A 469 9.81 19.16 9.12
CA TYR A 469 9.04 20.25 9.70
C TYR A 469 9.92 21.15 10.56
N LEU A 470 9.47 22.41 10.72
CA LEU A 470 9.94 23.32 11.73
C LEU A 470 8.89 23.42 12.84
N ALA A 471 9.29 23.18 14.08
CA ALA A 471 8.42 23.24 15.25
C ALA A 471 8.94 24.25 16.27
N TRP A 472 8.03 24.87 17.00
CA TRP A 472 8.39 25.79 18.09
C TRP A 472 8.98 25.05 19.30
N ALA A 473 10.05 25.60 19.89
CA ALA A 473 10.80 24.97 20.97
C ALA A 473 9.95 24.65 22.23
N GLY A 474 8.93 25.47 22.53
CA GLY A 474 8.03 25.21 23.63
C GLY A 474 7.29 23.86 23.57
N LEU A 475 7.07 23.34 22.38
CA LEU A 475 6.48 22.00 22.20
C LEU A 475 7.44 20.88 22.59
N ALA A 476 8.76 21.11 22.52
CA ALA A 476 9.79 20.14 22.89
C ALA A 476 9.92 19.94 24.42
N ASN A 477 9.21 20.69 25.26
CA ASN A 477 9.12 20.49 26.70
C ASN A 477 8.36 19.19 27.03
N SER A 478 7.44 18.75 26.19
CA SER A 478 6.79 17.44 26.32
C SER A 478 7.78 16.33 25.98
N ARG A 479 7.95 15.33 26.87
CA ARG A 479 8.81 14.15 26.64
C ARG A 479 8.40 13.39 25.40
N ILE A 480 7.09 13.23 25.18
CA ILE A 480 6.51 12.50 24.02
C ILE A 480 6.82 13.28 22.74
N LEU A 481 6.50 14.57 22.67
CA LEU A 481 6.73 15.38 21.46
C LEU A 481 8.23 15.50 21.14
N ARG A 482 9.09 15.55 22.15
CA ARG A 482 10.55 15.55 21.96
C ARG A 482 11.03 14.27 21.28
N GLN A 483 10.48 13.09 21.63
CA GLN A 483 10.79 11.83 20.95
C GLN A 483 10.25 11.82 19.53
N VAL A 484 9.00 12.29 19.32
CA VAL A 484 8.42 12.42 17.97
C VAL A 484 9.28 13.34 17.10
N PHE A 485 9.75 14.49 17.61
CA PHE A 485 10.60 15.40 16.85
C PHE A 485 11.97 14.78 16.50
N ARG A 486 12.53 13.97 17.39
CA ARG A 486 13.77 13.22 17.10
C ARG A 486 13.53 12.19 15.99
N LEU A 487 12.45 11.41 16.07
CA LEU A 487 12.09 10.39 15.11
C LEU A 487 11.78 10.97 13.73
N THR A 488 11.04 12.08 13.69
CA THR A 488 10.67 12.75 12.43
C THR A 488 11.73 13.71 11.92
N HIS A 489 12.86 13.81 12.61
CA HIS A 489 13.94 14.79 12.34
C HIS A 489 13.39 16.22 12.19
N THR A 490 12.36 16.57 12.97
CA THR A 490 11.79 17.92 13.01
C THR A 490 12.79 18.90 13.62
N ALA A 491 13.05 20.01 12.94
CA ALA A 491 13.92 21.05 13.44
C ALA A 491 13.16 21.93 14.43
N VAL A 492 13.76 22.13 15.61
CA VAL A 492 13.16 22.93 16.67
C VAL A 492 13.71 24.35 16.61
N ILE A 493 12.80 25.33 16.47
CA ILE A 493 13.16 26.77 16.41
C ILE A 493 12.87 27.45 17.74
N SER A 494 13.86 28.16 18.29
CA SER A 494 13.72 29.07 19.42
C SER A 494 14.26 30.44 19.06
N PRO A 495 13.83 31.51 19.73
CA PRO A 495 14.39 32.85 19.49
C PRO A 495 15.93 32.89 19.56
N GLU A 496 16.52 32.19 20.52
CA GLU A 496 17.97 32.20 20.77
C GLU A 496 18.73 31.42 19.68
N ARG A 497 18.15 30.40 19.07
CA ARG A 497 18.77 29.52 18.05
C ARG A 497 18.17 29.66 16.66
N SER A 498 17.48 30.77 16.40
CA SER A 498 16.78 30.95 15.12
C SER A 498 17.72 30.94 13.91
N LEU A 499 18.92 31.55 14.02
CA LEU A 499 19.91 31.57 12.94
C LEU A 499 20.55 30.19 12.69
N GLU A 500 20.82 29.41 13.72
CA GLU A 500 21.35 28.04 13.59
C GLU A 500 20.35 27.12 12.93
N THR A 501 19.08 27.18 13.39
CA THR A 501 17.99 26.38 12.80
C THR A 501 17.75 26.77 11.35
N MET A 502 17.84 28.07 11.00
CA MET A 502 17.73 28.54 9.64
C MET A 502 18.85 27.99 8.75
N LYS A 503 20.12 28.07 9.18
CA LYS A 503 21.26 27.51 8.45
C LYS A 503 21.11 26.01 8.22
N MET A 504 20.71 25.26 9.23
CA MET A 504 20.46 23.81 9.15
C MET A 504 19.33 23.51 8.14
N SER A 505 18.26 24.29 8.16
CA SER A 505 17.13 24.14 7.24
C SER A 505 17.51 24.44 5.80
N VAL A 506 18.33 25.48 5.57
CA VAL A 506 18.92 25.81 4.25
C VAL A 506 19.74 24.64 3.73
N ASN A 507 20.61 24.07 4.55
CA ASN A 507 21.45 22.94 4.14
C ASN A 507 20.61 21.71 3.74
N ARG A 508 19.61 21.36 4.55
CA ARG A 508 18.69 20.25 4.23
C ARG A 508 17.94 20.46 2.91
N LEU A 509 17.47 21.69 2.66
CA LEU A 509 16.82 22.02 1.39
C LEU A 509 17.78 21.87 0.21
N LYS A 510 19.06 22.30 0.35
CA LYS A 510 20.12 22.12 -0.66
C LYS A 510 20.47 20.66 -0.91
N GLU A 511 20.39 19.82 0.13
CA GLU A 511 20.55 18.36 0.04
C GLU A 511 19.34 17.67 -0.66
N GLY A 512 18.34 18.45 -1.06
CA GLY A 512 17.18 17.93 -1.76
C GLY A 512 16.05 17.47 -0.85
N VAL A 513 16.08 17.75 0.45
CA VAL A 513 15.04 17.35 1.40
C VAL A 513 13.87 18.35 1.40
N PRO A 514 12.63 17.91 1.19
CA PRO A 514 11.47 18.77 1.30
C PRO A 514 11.24 19.22 2.73
N LEU A 515 10.97 20.51 2.92
CA LEU A 515 10.70 21.11 4.24
C LEU A 515 9.34 21.80 4.22
N CYS A 516 8.51 21.54 5.23
CA CYS A 516 7.22 22.23 5.41
C CYS A 516 7.31 23.23 6.55
N VAL A 517 6.82 24.42 6.29
CA VAL A 517 6.75 25.51 7.27
C VAL A 517 5.30 26.01 7.34
N PHE A 518 4.78 26.06 8.55
CA PHE A 518 3.55 26.76 8.84
C PHE A 518 3.86 28.24 9.03
N ALA A 519 3.64 28.98 7.96
CA ALA A 519 4.10 30.38 7.79
C ALA A 519 3.54 31.36 8.82
N GLU A 520 2.43 31.02 9.42
CA GLU A 520 1.72 31.78 10.44
C GLU A 520 2.50 31.83 11.77
N GLY A 521 3.32 30.81 12.05
CA GLY A 521 4.10 30.72 13.28
C GLY A 521 3.29 30.36 14.51
N GLY A 522 2.04 29.91 14.35
CA GLY A 522 1.16 29.42 15.39
C GLY A 522 -0.14 28.87 14.80
N ILE A 523 -0.87 28.08 15.59
CA ILE A 523 -2.16 27.52 15.17
C ILE A 523 -3.22 28.61 15.24
N SER A 524 -4.00 28.76 14.17
CA SER A 524 -5.14 29.66 14.11
C SER A 524 -6.18 29.31 15.17
N LYS A 525 -6.61 30.29 15.96
CA LYS A 525 -7.64 30.12 16.97
C LYS A 525 -9.05 30.36 16.41
N LEU A 526 -9.15 30.96 15.24
CA LEU A 526 -10.41 31.39 14.61
C LEU A 526 -10.69 30.63 13.30
N GLY A 527 -9.79 29.79 12.84
CA GLY A 527 -9.93 29.08 11.56
C GLY A 527 -9.45 29.85 10.34
N ASN A 528 -8.98 31.10 10.51
CA ASN A 528 -8.51 31.97 9.44
C ASN A 528 -7.00 31.78 9.20
N ILE A 529 -6.54 32.12 7.99
CA ILE A 529 -5.12 32.17 7.66
C ILE A 529 -4.51 33.45 8.23
N LEU A 530 -3.64 33.30 9.21
CA LEU A 530 -2.95 34.43 9.85
C LEU A 530 -1.89 35.03 8.90
N PRO A 531 -1.38 36.27 9.20
CA PRO A 531 -0.28 36.85 8.45
C PRO A 531 0.97 35.99 8.45
N PHE A 532 1.64 35.86 7.31
CA PHE A 532 2.86 35.05 7.17
C PHE A 532 4.09 35.80 7.63
N LYS A 533 4.97 35.09 8.35
CA LYS A 533 6.25 35.64 8.84
C LYS A 533 7.27 35.78 7.71
N ARG A 534 8.00 36.91 7.67
CA ARG A 534 8.96 37.24 6.60
C ARG A 534 10.14 36.26 6.44
N GLY A 535 10.49 35.50 7.49
CA GLY A 535 11.62 34.55 7.48
C GLY A 535 11.52 33.43 6.45
N ILE A 536 10.34 33.13 5.96
CA ILE A 536 10.10 32.06 4.98
C ILE A 536 10.73 32.34 3.62
N LEU A 537 10.59 33.58 3.14
CA LEU A 537 11.22 34.01 1.89
C LEU A 537 12.74 33.96 1.96
N LEU A 538 13.30 34.37 3.10
CA LEU A 538 14.73 34.34 3.33
C LEU A 538 15.25 32.89 3.26
N LEU A 539 14.53 31.95 3.88
CA LEU A 539 14.86 30.53 3.85
C LEU A 539 14.90 29.98 2.42
N ALA A 540 13.86 30.24 1.63
CA ALA A 540 13.77 29.75 0.25
C ALA A 540 14.82 30.39 -0.66
N ARG A 541 15.06 31.70 -0.53
CA ARG A 541 16.08 32.43 -1.30
C ARG A 541 17.51 31.96 -0.99
N GLN A 542 17.84 31.77 0.29
CA GLN A 542 19.18 31.28 0.71
C GLN A 542 19.43 29.83 0.29
N ALA A 543 18.38 29.00 0.27
CA ALA A 543 18.46 27.62 -0.19
C ALA A 543 18.47 27.50 -1.72
N GLY A 544 18.00 28.51 -2.44
CA GLY A 544 17.85 28.47 -3.91
C GLY A 544 16.78 27.48 -4.36
N VAL A 545 15.76 27.20 -3.53
CA VAL A 545 14.72 26.22 -3.81
C VAL A 545 13.37 26.89 -4.07
N PRO A 546 12.51 26.24 -4.85
CA PRO A 546 11.17 26.75 -5.10
C PRO A 546 10.27 26.62 -3.86
N ILE A 547 9.22 27.45 -3.84
CA ILE A 547 8.17 27.44 -2.83
C ILE A 547 6.94 26.73 -3.40
N LEU A 548 6.36 25.82 -2.62
CA LEU A 548 5.13 25.11 -2.96
C LEU A 548 4.02 25.52 -1.98
N PRO A 549 3.02 26.32 -2.42
CA PRO A 549 1.90 26.66 -1.58
C PRO A 549 0.99 25.45 -1.38
N VAL A 550 0.60 25.19 -0.15
CA VAL A 550 -0.30 24.09 0.23
C VAL A 550 -1.42 24.65 1.10
N HIS A 551 -2.63 24.20 0.89
CA HIS A 551 -3.77 24.53 1.74
C HIS A 551 -4.41 23.29 2.31
N LEU A 552 -4.59 23.29 3.64
CA LEU A 552 -5.35 22.28 4.37
C LEU A 552 -6.78 22.79 4.58
N ASP A 553 -7.74 22.15 3.93
CA ASP A 553 -9.16 22.45 4.07
C ASP A 553 -9.89 21.36 4.85
N GLY A 554 -10.94 21.75 5.59
CA GLY A 554 -11.73 20.84 6.38
C GLY A 554 -11.13 20.48 7.74
N VAL A 555 -9.88 20.84 8.04
CA VAL A 555 -9.24 20.52 9.33
C VAL A 555 -9.84 21.29 10.50
N TRP A 556 -10.34 22.51 10.24
CA TRP A 556 -11.11 23.28 11.23
C TRP A 556 -12.42 22.57 11.54
N GLY A 557 -12.72 22.35 12.82
CA GLY A 557 -13.84 21.53 13.27
C GLY A 557 -13.46 20.07 13.59
N SER A 558 -12.23 19.63 13.20
CA SER A 558 -11.71 18.33 13.62
C SER A 558 -11.35 18.28 15.11
N ASN A 559 -11.21 17.09 15.66
CA ASN A 559 -10.84 16.91 17.07
C ASN A 559 -9.52 17.59 17.47
N PHE A 560 -8.61 17.79 16.51
CA PHE A 560 -7.28 18.37 16.72
C PHE A 560 -7.23 19.90 16.50
N SER A 561 -8.36 20.54 16.13
CA SER A 561 -8.44 22.00 15.93
C SER A 561 -8.93 22.71 17.18
N MET A 562 -8.69 24.02 17.24
CA MET A 562 -9.12 24.90 18.36
C MET A 562 -10.59 25.33 18.26
N GLU A 563 -11.33 24.85 17.28
CA GLU A 563 -12.76 25.12 17.14
C GLU A 563 -13.47 24.80 18.47
N ARG A 564 -14.35 25.70 18.93
CA ARG A 564 -14.99 25.67 20.26
C ARG A 564 -14.01 25.82 21.45
N GLY A 565 -12.82 26.40 21.22
CA GLY A 565 -11.86 26.71 22.29
C GLY A 565 -11.22 25.51 22.98
N ARG A 566 -11.38 24.29 22.45
CA ARG A 566 -10.89 23.04 23.08
C ARG A 566 -10.29 22.09 22.04
N PHE A 567 -9.13 21.49 22.37
CA PHE A 567 -8.58 20.35 21.64
C PHE A 567 -9.05 19.03 22.29
N PHE A 568 -9.18 17.96 21.50
CA PHE A 568 -9.43 16.57 21.91
C PHE A 568 -10.73 16.27 22.67
N LYS A 569 -11.52 17.25 23.09
CA LYS A 569 -12.73 17.07 23.89
C LYS A 569 -14.02 17.31 23.08
N LYS A 570 -14.03 16.92 21.81
CA LYS A 570 -15.21 17.08 20.94
C LYS A 570 -15.30 15.91 19.98
N TRP A 571 -16.51 15.49 19.63
CA TRP A 571 -16.76 14.53 18.58
C TRP A 571 -16.71 15.22 17.21
N PRO A 572 -16.17 14.57 16.16
CA PRO A 572 -16.21 15.13 14.82
C PRO A 572 -17.66 15.22 14.32
N ILE A 573 -17.93 16.24 13.52
CA ILE A 573 -19.27 16.51 12.96
C ILE A 573 -19.71 15.40 11.99
N SER A 574 -18.76 14.72 11.37
CA SER A 574 -18.99 13.60 10.46
C SER A 574 -17.92 12.52 10.63
N PHE A 575 -18.27 11.25 10.34
CA PHE A 575 -17.34 10.14 10.36
C PHE A 575 -17.49 9.31 9.08
N PRO A 576 -16.39 9.00 8.34
CA PRO A 576 -15.05 9.58 8.47
C PRO A 576 -15.03 11.08 8.10
N TYR A 577 -14.22 11.84 8.84
CA TYR A 577 -14.14 13.30 8.67
C TYR A 577 -13.37 13.67 7.41
N ARG A 578 -13.93 14.60 6.60
CA ARG A 578 -13.34 14.97 5.30
C ARG A 578 -12.28 16.05 5.47
N VAL A 579 -11.07 15.79 4.92
CA VAL A 579 -9.97 16.75 4.83
C VAL A 579 -9.49 16.81 3.39
N CYS A 580 -9.24 18.01 2.88
CA CYS A 580 -8.64 18.20 1.56
C CYS A 580 -7.26 18.85 1.70
N VAL A 581 -6.26 18.20 1.11
CA VAL A 581 -4.90 18.74 0.94
C VAL A 581 -4.78 19.22 -0.50
N ARG A 582 -4.74 20.53 -0.69
CA ARG A 582 -4.62 21.14 -2.02
C ARG A 582 -3.22 21.69 -2.22
N VAL A 583 -2.57 21.26 -3.27
CA VAL A 583 -1.20 21.63 -3.65
C VAL A 583 -1.26 22.59 -4.83
N GLY A 584 -0.67 23.76 -4.69
CA GLY A 584 -0.61 24.76 -5.75
C GLY A 584 0.59 24.60 -6.67
N GLU A 585 0.69 25.46 -7.64
CA GLU A 585 1.84 25.51 -8.55
C GLU A 585 3.10 25.99 -7.84
N VAL A 586 4.23 25.50 -8.31
CA VAL A 586 5.57 25.85 -7.79
C VAL A 586 5.88 27.31 -8.09
N ILE A 587 6.36 28.06 -7.11
CA ILE A 587 6.70 29.48 -7.20
C ILE A 587 8.21 29.65 -7.03
N GLY A 588 8.86 30.39 -7.93
CA GLY A 588 10.27 30.73 -7.81
C GLY A 588 10.54 31.72 -6.68
N ALA A 589 11.42 31.39 -5.74
CA ALA A 589 11.68 32.19 -4.54
C ALA A 589 12.24 33.59 -4.80
N GLN A 590 12.95 33.83 -5.91
CA GLN A 590 13.62 35.11 -6.18
C GLN A 590 12.67 36.22 -6.64
N LYS A 591 11.52 35.87 -7.23
CA LYS A 591 10.56 36.83 -7.82
C LYS A 591 9.32 37.08 -6.97
N THR A 592 9.26 36.57 -5.74
CA THR A 592 8.03 36.50 -4.95
C THR A 592 8.12 37.31 -3.68
N GLU A 593 7.06 38.04 -3.34
CA GLU A 593 6.85 38.70 -2.06
C GLU A 593 6.07 37.80 -1.09
N GLY A 594 6.22 38.02 0.23
CA GLY A 594 5.58 37.19 1.25
C GLY A 594 4.06 37.22 1.21
N GLU A 595 3.49 38.38 0.87
CA GLU A 595 2.04 38.59 0.73
C GLU A 595 1.47 37.79 -0.47
N SER A 596 2.22 37.72 -1.55
CA SER A 596 1.89 36.90 -2.73
C SER A 596 1.77 35.41 -2.41
N ILE A 597 2.63 34.87 -1.51
CA ILE A 597 2.53 33.45 -1.10
C ILE A 597 1.27 33.21 -0.26
N ARG A 598 0.97 34.12 0.68
CA ARG A 598 -0.25 34.06 1.49
C ARG A 598 -1.48 34.08 0.60
N SER A 599 -1.54 35.01 -0.36
CA SER A 599 -2.66 35.13 -1.33
C SER A 599 -2.83 33.83 -2.14
N ARG A 600 -1.74 33.17 -2.55
CA ARG A 600 -1.82 31.85 -3.23
C ARG A 600 -2.37 30.76 -2.34
N VAL A 601 -1.96 30.69 -1.06
CA VAL A 601 -2.52 29.72 -0.11
C VAL A 601 -4.01 30.00 0.14
N MET A 602 -4.41 31.26 0.23
CA MET A 602 -5.82 31.67 0.34
C MET A 602 -6.62 31.28 -0.89
N GLU A 603 -6.07 31.48 -2.10
CA GLU A 603 -6.71 31.08 -3.36
C GLU A 603 -6.94 29.56 -3.43
N LEU A 604 -5.96 28.74 -2.98
CA LEU A 604 -6.16 27.31 -2.86
C LEU A 604 -7.28 26.95 -1.89
N GLY A 605 -7.40 27.71 -0.79
CA GLY A 605 -8.49 27.58 0.18
C GLY A 605 -9.86 27.88 -0.46
N ARG A 606 -9.95 28.96 -1.21
CA ARG A 606 -11.15 29.32 -1.96
C ARG A 606 -11.60 28.24 -2.93
N LEU A 607 -10.63 27.67 -3.69
CA LEU A 607 -10.89 26.55 -4.63
C LEU A 607 -11.32 25.27 -3.92
N SER A 608 -10.86 25.03 -2.71
CA SER A 608 -11.26 23.89 -1.89
C SER A 608 -12.67 24.07 -1.34
N PHE A 609 -12.94 25.26 -0.80
CA PHE A 609 -14.24 25.63 -0.26
C PHE A 609 -15.34 25.53 -1.33
N SER A 610 -15.10 26.06 -2.53
CA SER A 610 -16.08 26.01 -3.63
C SER A 610 -16.45 24.59 -4.08
N LYS A 611 -15.56 23.61 -3.90
CA LYS A 611 -15.83 22.18 -4.20
C LYS A 611 -16.42 21.40 -3.02
N ARG A 612 -16.32 21.94 -1.82
CA ARG A 612 -16.81 21.31 -0.59
C ARG A 612 -18.24 21.71 -0.24
N LEU A 613 -18.82 22.65 -0.97
CA LEU A 613 -20.14 23.16 -0.64
C LEU A 613 -21.06 21.99 -0.30
N PRO A 614 -21.57 21.97 0.95
CA PRO A 614 -22.22 20.80 1.49
C PRO A 614 -23.61 20.66 0.87
N ASP A 615 -24.10 19.45 0.89
CA ASP A 615 -25.50 19.10 0.81
C ASP A 615 -26.32 20.06 1.71
N SER A 616 -27.44 20.57 1.22
CA SER A 616 -28.28 21.58 1.91
C SER A 616 -28.61 21.21 3.38
N LYS A 617 -28.71 19.92 3.65
CA LYS A 617 -28.96 19.36 4.98
C LYS A 617 -27.76 19.53 5.94
N MET A 618 -26.54 19.45 5.44
CA MET A 618 -25.32 19.65 6.23
C MET A 618 -25.08 21.14 6.51
N CYS A 619 -25.42 22.02 5.59
CA CYS A 619 -25.41 23.47 5.78
C CYS A 619 -26.38 23.88 6.89
N MET A 620 -27.60 23.36 6.85
CA MET A 620 -28.62 23.64 7.85
C MET A 620 -28.19 23.15 9.23
N ASN A 621 -27.60 21.93 9.31
CA ASN A 621 -27.07 21.40 10.57
C ASN A 621 -25.90 22.22 11.11
N LEU A 622 -25.00 22.73 10.24
CA LEU A 622 -23.89 23.59 10.63
C LEU A 622 -24.39 24.95 11.14
N ILE A 623 -25.39 25.55 10.48
CA ILE A 623 -26.02 26.78 10.92
C ILE A 623 -26.69 26.56 12.27
N GLN A 624 -27.56 25.57 12.42
CA GLN A 624 -28.22 25.25 13.67
C GLN A 624 -27.23 24.94 14.79
N HIS A 625 -26.14 24.23 14.48
CA HIS A 625 -25.12 23.93 15.45
C HIS A 625 -24.31 25.18 15.85
N SER A 626 -23.97 26.06 14.90
CA SER A 626 -23.28 27.34 15.16
C SER A 626 -24.15 28.26 16.03
N ILE A 627 -25.44 28.32 15.76
CA ILE A 627 -26.41 29.09 16.56
C ILE A 627 -26.55 28.53 17.99
N ARG A 628 -26.58 27.21 18.15
CA ARG A 628 -26.72 26.55 19.47
C ARG A 628 -25.45 26.52 20.32
N SER A 629 -24.27 26.47 19.68
CA SER A 629 -22.99 26.29 20.37
C SER A 629 -22.29 27.59 20.78
N SER A 630 -22.72 28.72 20.26
CA SER A 630 -22.22 30.05 20.63
C SER A 630 -23.36 30.82 21.24
N PRO A 631 -23.36 31.06 22.55
CA PRO A 631 -24.29 32.05 23.15
C PRO A 631 -24.13 33.41 22.47
N PRO A 632 -25.06 34.34 22.60
CA PRO A 632 -25.23 35.48 21.75
C PRO A 632 -23.94 36.30 21.60
N SER A 633 -23.10 35.86 20.64
CA SER A 633 -21.90 36.59 20.27
C SER A 633 -22.30 37.65 19.23
N GLU A 634 -21.95 38.87 19.53
CA GLU A 634 -22.04 39.99 18.61
C GLU A 634 -21.33 39.65 17.30
N CYS A 635 -21.99 39.81 16.18
CA CYS A 635 -21.38 39.52 14.89
C CYS A 635 -21.37 40.72 13.93
N ILE A 636 -22.21 41.72 14.16
CA ILE A 636 -22.22 42.94 13.37
C ILE A 636 -22.34 44.12 14.35
N ARG A 637 -21.40 45.07 14.26
CA ARG A 637 -21.44 46.36 15.00
C ARG A 637 -21.57 47.51 14.01
N LEU A 638 -22.60 48.28 14.11
CA LEU A 638 -22.78 49.49 13.30
C LEU A 638 -22.00 50.68 13.87
N ALA A 639 -21.68 51.68 13.03
CA ALA A 639 -20.95 52.88 13.42
C ALA A 639 -21.63 53.67 14.56
N GLY A 640 -22.95 53.50 14.76
CA GLY A 640 -23.72 54.04 15.89
C GLY A 640 -23.66 53.24 17.18
N GLY A 641 -22.82 52.17 17.27
CA GLY A 641 -22.65 51.32 18.46
C GLY A 641 -23.71 50.24 18.63
N LYS A 642 -24.68 50.10 17.72
CA LYS A 642 -25.71 49.07 17.78
C LYS A 642 -25.14 47.73 17.38
N LEU A 643 -25.36 46.71 18.19
CA LEU A 643 -24.81 45.35 18.06
C LEU A 643 -25.92 44.39 17.67
N PHE A 644 -25.64 43.54 16.68
CA PHE A 644 -26.51 42.45 16.27
C PHE A 644 -25.84 41.12 16.61
N THR A 645 -26.61 40.22 17.21
CA THR A 645 -26.19 38.87 17.54
C THR A 645 -26.32 37.98 16.31
N ARG A 646 -25.56 36.86 16.30
CA ARG A 646 -25.69 35.84 15.24
C ARG A 646 -27.14 35.32 15.13
N MET A 647 -27.86 35.29 16.23
CA MET A 647 -29.23 34.80 16.26
C MET A 647 -30.18 35.77 15.56
N GLU A 648 -30.04 37.07 15.78
CA GLU A 648 -30.85 38.11 15.09
C GLU A 648 -30.58 38.16 13.58
N VAL A 649 -29.31 38.00 13.18
CA VAL A 649 -28.92 37.91 11.77
C VAL A 649 -29.49 36.63 11.13
N ALA A 650 -29.41 35.49 11.81
CA ALA A 650 -29.94 34.21 11.33
C ALA A 650 -31.48 34.24 11.27
N GLU A 651 -32.14 34.83 12.25
CA GLU A 651 -33.60 34.95 12.31
C GLU A 651 -34.14 35.87 11.19
N PHE A 652 -33.45 36.96 10.87
CA PHE A 652 -33.74 37.81 9.74
C PHE A 652 -33.70 37.04 8.40
N PHE A 653 -32.68 36.22 8.19
CA PHE A 653 -32.53 35.50 6.94
C PHE A 653 -33.41 34.24 6.84
N LEU A 654 -33.67 33.57 7.94
CA LEU A 654 -34.45 32.32 7.94
C LEU A 654 -35.96 32.57 7.99
N SER A 655 -36.41 33.67 8.64
CA SER A 655 -37.82 33.94 8.81
C SER A 655 -38.47 34.67 7.63
N GLY A 656 -37.68 35.35 6.77
CA GLY A 656 -38.17 36.18 5.69
C GLY A 656 -39.02 37.37 6.18
N LYS A 657 -39.09 37.61 7.50
CA LYS A 657 -39.80 38.73 8.08
C LYS A 657 -39.05 40.02 7.72
N LYS A 658 -39.76 41.00 7.11
CA LYS A 658 -39.28 42.35 7.04
C LYS A 658 -39.05 42.79 8.48
N MET A 659 -37.80 43.06 8.85
CA MET A 659 -37.53 43.78 10.09
C MET A 659 -38.28 45.12 10.07
N ASP A 660 -38.84 45.49 11.19
CA ASP A 660 -39.62 46.70 11.36
C ASP A 660 -38.81 47.92 10.87
N ARG A 661 -39.49 48.91 10.27
CA ARG A 661 -38.90 50.07 9.57
C ARG A 661 -37.90 50.93 10.39
N GLY A 662 -37.56 50.53 11.62
CA GLY A 662 -36.56 51.18 12.46
C GLY A 662 -35.10 50.79 12.22
N ASN A 663 -34.80 49.94 11.24
CA ASN A 663 -33.43 49.44 10.98
C ASN A 663 -32.88 49.82 9.59
N GLU A 664 -33.14 51.04 9.13
CA GLU A 664 -32.53 51.54 7.87
C GLU A 664 -30.99 51.45 7.89
N GLU A 665 -30.37 51.76 9.04
CA GLU A 665 -28.91 51.62 9.23
C GLU A 665 -28.38 50.19 8.98
N PHE A 666 -29.14 49.17 9.36
CA PHE A 666 -28.76 47.77 9.08
C PHE A 666 -28.79 47.50 7.58
N TYR A 667 -29.79 47.96 6.86
CA TYR A 667 -29.89 47.81 5.41
C TYR A 667 -28.81 48.59 4.66
N GLU A 668 -28.44 49.79 5.12
CA GLU A 668 -27.33 50.56 4.56
C GLU A 668 -25.98 49.85 4.78
N CYS A 669 -25.74 49.34 5.98
CA CYS A 669 -24.55 48.58 6.30
C CYS A 669 -24.44 47.32 5.41
N MET A 670 -25.52 46.56 5.27
CA MET A 670 -25.57 45.38 4.43
C MET A 670 -25.37 45.69 2.95
N ASN A 671 -25.91 46.81 2.46
CA ASN A 671 -25.69 47.27 1.10
C ASN A 671 -24.25 47.75 0.87
N SER A 672 -23.63 48.41 1.84
CA SER A 672 -22.22 48.82 1.76
C SER A 672 -21.27 47.61 1.76
N MET A 673 -21.56 46.59 2.56
CA MET A 673 -20.84 45.30 2.52
C MET A 673 -20.97 44.63 1.15
N LEU A 674 -22.18 44.63 0.57
CA LEU A 674 -22.43 44.06 -0.76
C LEU A 674 -21.62 44.76 -1.84
N ALA A 675 -21.60 46.12 -1.82
CA ALA A 675 -20.83 46.93 -2.76
C ALA A 675 -19.32 46.64 -2.64
N PHE A 676 -18.80 46.63 -1.42
CA PHE A 676 -17.39 46.31 -1.16
C PHE A 676 -16.98 44.94 -1.73
N PHE A 677 -17.78 43.92 -1.54
CA PHE A 677 -17.48 42.60 -2.05
C PHE A 677 -17.71 42.43 -3.56
N GLN A 678 -18.57 43.23 -4.17
CA GLN A 678 -18.75 43.30 -5.63
C GLN A 678 -17.54 43.93 -6.34
N GLU A 679 -16.83 44.83 -5.70
CA GLU A 679 -15.63 45.50 -6.22
C GLU A 679 -14.36 44.62 -6.12
N VAL A 680 -14.33 43.61 -5.24
CA VAL A 680 -13.19 42.72 -5.07
C VAL A 680 -13.29 41.55 -6.05
N GLU A 681 -12.40 41.48 -7.04
CA GLU A 681 -12.40 40.50 -8.14
C GLU A 681 -12.49 39.04 -7.68
N GLY A 682 -11.91 38.70 -6.51
CA GLY A 682 -12.01 37.37 -5.89
C GLY A 682 -13.42 37.04 -5.37
N ALA A 683 -14.16 38.01 -4.87
CA ALA A 683 -15.50 37.85 -4.30
C ALA A 683 -16.54 37.57 -5.40
N GLN A 684 -16.40 38.13 -6.58
CA GLN A 684 -17.28 37.87 -7.72
C GLN A 684 -17.28 36.40 -8.15
N LYS A 685 -16.12 35.74 -8.13
CA LYS A 685 -16.00 34.32 -8.46
C LYS A 685 -16.60 33.42 -7.39
N ILE A 686 -16.45 33.76 -6.11
CA ILE A 686 -17.11 33.07 -4.98
C ILE A 686 -18.63 33.21 -5.13
N TRP A 687 -19.09 34.39 -5.44
CA TRP A 687 -20.50 34.70 -5.67
C TRP A 687 -21.10 33.92 -6.84
N ALA A 688 -20.42 33.86 -7.99
CA ALA A 688 -20.85 33.09 -9.15
C ALA A 688 -20.95 31.61 -8.88
N SER A 689 -19.97 31.06 -8.12
CA SER A 689 -19.97 29.65 -7.70
C SER A 689 -21.11 29.35 -6.74
N TYR A 690 -21.40 30.27 -5.83
CA TYR A 690 -22.49 30.18 -4.89
C TYR A 690 -23.87 30.20 -5.57
N LEU A 691 -24.11 31.15 -6.49
CA LEU A 691 -25.35 31.22 -7.27
C LEU A 691 -25.63 29.95 -8.06
N ARG A 692 -24.60 29.34 -8.64
CA ARG A 692 -24.70 28.08 -9.39
C ARG A 692 -25.17 26.89 -8.51
N ILE A 693 -24.76 26.86 -7.27
CA ILE A 693 -25.12 25.79 -6.32
C ILE A 693 -26.54 25.98 -5.82
N ARG A 694 -26.95 27.22 -5.59
CA ARG A 694 -28.31 27.55 -5.17
C ARG A 694 -29.34 27.15 -6.22
N GLU A 695 -29.07 27.38 -7.50
CA GLU A 695 -29.98 27.04 -8.59
C GLU A 695 -30.23 25.53 -8.71
N THR A 696 -29.29 24.71 -8.24
CA THR A 696 -29.40 23.23 -8.37
C THR A 696 -30.00 22.53 -7.16
N HIS A 697 -30.01 23.09 -5.95
CA HIS A 697 -30.29 22.29 -4.75
C HIS A 697 -31.25 22.84 -3.71
N LEU A 698 -31.60 24.13 -3.70
CA LEU A 698 -32.42 24.72 -2.63
C LEU A 698 -33.92 24.88 -2.96
N TRP A 699 -34.33 24.75 -4.20
CA TRP A 699 -35.70 24.98 -4.63
C TRP A 699 -36.64 23.77 -4.61
N ASP A 700 -36.09 22.56 -4.59
CA ASP A 700 -36.92 21.35 -4.72
C ASP A 700 -37.47 20.79 -3.40
N GLN A 701 -37.08 21.33 -2.25
CA GLN A 701 -37.61 20.83 -0.96
C GLN A 701 -38.52 21.88 -0.29
N GLY A 702 -39.78 21.77 -0.62
CA GLY A 702 -40.87 22.62 -0.21
C GLY A 702 -40.89 23.11 1.24
N GLY A 703 -41.10 24.39 1.41
CA GLY A 703 -41.56 24.97 2.68
C GLY A 703 -41.25 26.42 3.00
N PHE A 704 -40.32 27.09 2.33
CA PHE A 704 -40.04 28.49 2.61
C PHE A 704 -40.29 29.41 1.38
N LYS A 705 -41.38 30.17 1.39
CA LYS A 705 -41.59 31.26 0.45
C LYS A 705 -40.76 32.47 0.92
N ILE A 706 -39.50 32.55 0.49
CA ILE A 706 -38.62 33.70 0.69
C ILE A 706 -38.67 34.55 -0.57
N ASN A 707 -38.77 35.88 -0.43
CA ASN A 707 -38.76 36.78 -1.56
C ASN A 707 -37.41 36.68 -2.28
N LYS A 708 -37.45 36.21 -3.51
CA LYS A 708 -36.30 35.80 -4.34
C LYS A 708 -35.20 36.89 -4.43
N ASP A 709 -35.61 38.17 -4.52
CA ASP A 709 -34.70 39.28 -4.75
C ASP A 709 -33.95 39.75 -3.49
N SER A 710 -34.60 39.68 -2.32
CA SER A 710 -33.95 40.02 -1.05
C SER A 710 -32.99 38.93 -0.57
N TYR A 711 -33.36 37.65 -0.77
CA TYR A 711 -32.55 36.52 -0.38
C TYR A 711 -31.24 36.44 -1.18
N LEU A 712 -31.29 36.66 -2.49
CA LEU A 712 -30.14 36.68 -3.38
C LEU A 712 -29.08 37.73 -2.99
N LYS A 713 -29.51 38.84 -2.38
CA LYS A 713 -28.65 39.98 -2.11
C LYS A 713 -27.76 39.82 -0.88
N TYR A 714 -28.16 39.01 0.12
CA TYR A 714 -27.54 38.99 1.43
C TYR A 714 -27.06 37.60 1.91
N GLU A 715 -27.39 36.57 1.19
CA GLU A 715 -27.13 35.19 1.61
C GLU A 715 -25.64 34.85 1.81
N TRP A 716 -24.77 35.35 0.97
CA TRP A 716 -23.33 35.10 1.07
C TRP A 716 -22.69 35.83 2.27
N ILE A 717 -23.23 36.97 2.69
CA ILE A 717 -22.82 37.70 3.90
C ILE A 717 -23.20 36.85 5.11
N LEU A 718 -24.42 36.30 5.11
CA LEU A 718 -24.87 35.36 6.13
C LEU A 718 -23.94 34.17 6.23
N TRP A 719 -23.54 33.59 5.09
CA TRP A 719 -22.63 32.48 5.04
C TRP A 719 -21.24 32.85 5.54
N ALA A 720 -20.69 33.97 5.16
CA ALA A 720 -19.40 34.46 5.64
C ALA A 720 -19.40 34.68 7.16
N VAL A 721 -20.48 35.28 7.69
CA VAL A 721 -20.65 35.57 9.13
C VAL A 721 -20.92 34.31 9.94
N LEU A 722 -21.84 33.45 9.49
CA LEU A 722 -22.22 32.24 10.22
C LEU A 722 -21.18 31.11 10.19
N LEU A 723 -20.50 30.95 9.06
CA LEU A 723 -19.47 29.90 8.91
C LEU A 723 -18.07 30.37 9.32
N GLY A 724 -17.75 31.65 9.12
CA GLY A 724 -16.44 32.24 9.39
C GLY A 724 -16.18 32.56 10.86
N GLY A 725 -17.23 32.74 11.66
CA GLY A 725 -17.08 33.15 13.07
C GLY A 725 -16.55 34.57 13.24
N PHE A 726 -16.76 35.47 12.26
CA PHE A 726 -16.26 36.83 12.27
C PHE A 726 -17.16 37.77 13.05
N THR A 727 -16.55 38.68 13.78
CA THR A 727 -17.16 39.97 14.17
C THR A 727 -16.72 40.96 13.12
N VAL A 728 -17.66 41.65 12.50
CA VAL A 728 -17.38 42.72 11.53
C VAL A 728 -17.68 44.06 12.21
N GLU A 729 -16.68 44.92 12.31
CA GLU A 729 -16.84 46.32 12.71
C GLU A 729 -16.91 47.19 11.45
N PHE A 730 -17.95 48.02 11.35
CA PHE A 730 -18.15 49.02 10.30
C PHE A 730 -18.21 50.42 10.89
#